data_b44c746ffec2eb2a447c5232560b5a6f
#
_entry.id   b44c746ffec2eb2a447c5232560b5a6f
#
_cell.length_a   1.000
_cell.length_b   1.000
_cell.length_c   1.000
_cell.angle_alpha   90.00
_cell.angle_beta   90.00
_cell.angle_gamma   90.00
#
_symmetry.space_group_name_H-M   'P 1'
#
loop_
_entity.id
_entity.type
_entity.pdbx_description
1 polymer ?
#
loop_
_entity_poly.entity_id
_entity_poly.type
_entity_poly.pdbx_seq_one_letter_code
_entity_poly.pdbx_strand_id
1 'polypeptide(L)'
;MTILELKNIKKSYYLGKEEFPVLKGLNLSFDKGDFVSILGESGGGKSTLMNIIGGLDRKYEGEVIVNGTKQADKKEKSMDEYRRDTIGFIFQSFNLVSYLSVLDNVLISLKMTNLSHKEQIKKAEDLLKQVGLLEHKKKNPNQLSGGQKQRVAIARALANDPDIIIADEPTGALDSQNTSDVLGILSDIAKSGKTVIVVTHSQEVADYGTRIVHLADGQVTSDERIKPPYETVEKAREFKTKTLSFGAKARIAWQHFLNNWKQNLMIMIGVAIGLFSVMFFLGLGNGAKGYMNKMVTDLANPNVPMVMKRVSTDEHKKNEEAFQETTRLMPQNTEKTAISDTLISKVEKLDHVKKIEKAFDVAPANLTASLGTTKEPFAEIQTWTSVNTDSSLLVGKKPSEGEVVVPDTFAKKWDKTNWKKIIGQTLHLDYQLLNKDGAPVSITQDVKVSGITKGTPGQSPLTMNFKTLQKVFVANNVISEPNFIVPTIDDSHNVKSVVGKIQNLKTDGKKDFVTFSLDAVLKPINDITSIVTIVLALIAGISLLVSLMMIIATTYMSVAERTKEIGILRALGARKGDIRLLFVIETVILGLASAILGIIVAFMGEVGVNSGVSDLLDKYHIIQISTGAVIGSVIIAIVIALFASLMPAGKAARLNPIEALSND
;
A
#
# COMPACT_ATOMS: atom_id res chain seq x y z
N MET A 1 -3.28 -56.23 22.68
CA MET A 1 -1.99 -55.50 22.41
C MET A 1 -2.11 -54.10 22.95
N THR A 2 -1.26 -53.78 23.95
CA THR A 2 -1.33 -52.48 24.65
C THR A 2 -0.89 -51.34 23.75
N ILE A 3 -1.75 -50.35 23.58
CA ILE A 3 -1.50 -49.19 22.74
C ILE A 3 -1.06 -47.97 23.56
N LEU A 4 -1.59 -47.83 24.79
CA LEU A 4 -1.32 -46.72 25.68
C LEU A 4 -1.03 -47.23 27.10
N GLU A 5 0.07 -46.78 27.71
CA GLU A 5 0.41 -47.05 29.10
C GLU A 5 0.67 -45.74 29.85
N LEU A 6 0.11 -45.64 31.02
CA LEU A 6 0.30 -44.56 31.98
C LEU A 6 1.04 -45.12 33.21
N LYS A 7 2.18 -44.54 33.54
CA LYS A 7 3.02 -45.01 34.68
C LYS A 7 3.22 -43.85 35.66
N ASN A 8 2.70 -44.02 36.88
CA ASN A 8 2.87 -43.10 37.99
C ASN A 8 2.55 -41.63 37.62
N ILE A 9 1.43 -41.40 36.95
CA ILE A 9 1.02 -40.07 36.54
C ILE A 9 0.59 -39.21 37.71
N LYS A 10 1.33 -38.12 37.97
CA LYS A 10 0.98 -37.12 38.98
C LYS A 10 0.79 -35.76 38.34
N LYS A 11 -0.20 -35.03 38.80
CA LYS A 11 -0.48 -33.67 38.33
C LYS A 11 -1.01 -32.80 39.46
N SER A 12 -0.37 -31.65 39.66
CA SER A 12 -0.84 -30.59 40.54
C SER A 12 -1.08 -29.31 39.79
N TYR A 13 -2.03 -28.51 40.24
CA TYR A 13 -2.21 -27.12 39.86
C TYR A 13 -1.78 -26.20 40.98
N TYR A 14 -1.39 -24.99 40.72
CA TYR A 14 -0.92 -24.05 41.72
C TYR A 14 -1.76 -22.76 41.68
N LEU A 15 -2.27 -22.33 42.80
CA LEU A 15 -2.91 -21.05 43.01
C LEU A 15 -1.99 -20.18 43.90
N GLY A 16 -1.17 -19.35 43.28
CA GLY A 16 -0.10 -18.67 43.98
C GLY A 16 0.98 -19.65 44.43
N LYS A 17 1.07 -19.89 45.75
CA LYS A 17 2.00 -20.85 46.38
C LYS A 17 1.32 -22.15 46.87
N GLU A 18 0.01 -22.22 46.81
CA GLU A 18 -0.77 -23.37 47.26
C GLU A 18 -0.87 -24.42 46.15
N GLU A 19 -0.59 -25.68 46.51
CA GLU A 19 -0.54 -26.81 45.59
C GLU A 19 -1.87 -27.61 45.72
N PHE A 20 -2.50 -27.89 44.62
CA PHE A 20 -3.72 -28.68 44.49
C PHE A 20 -3.42 -29.95 43.69
N PRO A 21 -3.11 -31.10 44.34
CA PRO A 21 -2.85 -32.36 43.66
C PRO A 21 -4.15 -32.93 43.08
N VAL A 22 -4.17 -33.08 41.73
CA VAL A 22 -5.36 -33.59 41.00
C VAL A 22 -5.18 -35.02 40.56
N LEU A 23 -3.98 -35.45 40.19
CA LEU A 23 -3.64 -36.86 39.92
C LEU A 23 -2.51 -37.30 40.83
N LYS A 24 -2.67 -38.49 41.50
CA LYS A 24 -1.81 -38.88 42.62
C LYS A 24 -1.09 -40.20 42.36
N GLY A 25 -0.41 -40.36 41.22
CA GLY A 25 0.36 -41.57 40.88
C GLY A 25 -0.47 -42.65 40.18
N LEU A 26 -1.20 -42.21 39.17
CA LEU A 26 -2.13 -43.08 38.42
C LEU A 26 -1.37 -44.02 37.49
N ASN A 27 -1.76 -45.31 37.47
CA ASN A 27 -1.26 -46.33 36.56
C ASN A 27 -2.44 -46.95 35.81
N LEU A 28 -2.40 -46.93 34.50
CA LEU A 28 -3.44 -47.52 33.61
C LEU A 28 -2.80 -47.98 32.30
N SER A 29 -3.36 -49.03 31.70
CA SER A 29 -3.03 -49.50 30.36
C SER A 29 -4.30 -49.64 29.53
N PHE A 30 -4.19 -49.38 28.22
CA PHE A 30 -5.29 -49.49 27.28
C PHE A 30 -4.89 -50.38 26.11
N ASP A 31 -5.75 -51.29 25.71
CA ASP A 31 -5.50 -52.18 24.58
C ASP A 31 -6.19 -51.69 23.31
N LYS A 32 -5.64 -52.10 22.13
CA LYS A 32 -6.30 -51.85 20.85
C LYS A 32 -7.70 -52.51 20.85
N GLY A 33 -8.71 -51.81 20.31
CA GLY A 33 -10.07 -52.28 20.24
C GLY A 33 -10.84 -52.19 21.58
N ASP A 34 -10.27 -51.57 22.63
CA ASP A 34 -10.99 -51.32 23.86
C ASP A 34 -11.92 -50.12 23.70
N PHE A 35 -13.10 -50.23 24.34
CA PHE A 35 -13.97 -49.10 24.67
C PHE A 35 -13.91 -48.91 26.18
N VAL A 36 -13.04 -48.03 26.67
CA VAL A 36 -12.84 -47.81 28.10
C VAL A 36 -13.63 -46.61 28.56
N SER A 37 -14.52 -46.80 29.52
CA SER A 37 -15.25 -45.74 30.19
C SER A 37 -14.54 -45.36 31.48
N ILE A 38 -14.09 -44.08 31.60
CA ILE A 38 -13.53 -43.53 32.84
C ILE A 38 -14.69 -42.85 33.58
N LEU A 39 -15.18 -43.50 34.60
CA LEU A 39 -16.31 -43.05 35.41
C LEU A 39 -15.85 -42.40 36.72
N GLY A 40 -16.49 -41.33 37.14
CA GLY A 40 -16.22 -40.65 38.42
C GLY A 40 -16.92 -39.33 38.56
N GLU A 41 -16.93 -38.78 39.77
CA GLU A 41 -17.58 -37.51 40.07
C GLU A 41 -16.86 -36.30 39.39
N SER A 42 -17.56 -35.17 39.33
CA SER A 42 -16.97 -33.90 38.87
C SER A 42 -15.81 -33.51 39.79
N GLY A 43 -14.70 -33.05 39.24
CA GLY A 43 -13.48 -32.70 39.99
C GLY A 43 -12.54 -33.88 40.25
N GLY A 44 -12.89 -35.14 39.95
CA GLY A 44 -12.08 -36.33 40.18
C GLY A 44 -10.80 -36.46 39.32
N GLY A 45 -10.47 -35.47 38.49
CA GLY A 45 -9.26 -35.46 37.65
C GLY A 45 -9.42 -36.04 36.25
N LYS A 46 -10.64 -36.40 35.81
CA LYS A 46 -10.91 -37.05 34.52
C LYS A 46 -10.46 -36.22 33.29
N SER A 47 -10.90 -34.97 33.20
CA SER A 47 -10.52 -34.08 32.09
C SER A 47 -9.02 -33.76 32.12
N THR A 48 -8.42 -33.69 33.30
CA THR A 48 -6.93 -33.52 33.42
C THR A 48 -6.23 -34.75 32.86
N LEU A 49 -6.67 -35.95 33.15
CA LEU A 49 -6.13 -37.19 32.63
C LEU A 49 -6.25 -37.25 31.09
N MET A 50 -7.41 -36.89 30.55
CA MET A 50 -7.62 -36.79 29.10
C MET A 50 -6.68 -35.81 28.43
N ASN A 51 -6.49 -34.63 29.02
CA ASN A 51 -5.57 -33.60 28.49
C ASN A 51 -4.11 -34.07 28.46
N ILE A 52 -3.71 -34.91 29.45
CA ILE A 52 -2.39 -35.55 29.50
C ILE A 52 -2.28 -36.61 28.40
N ILE A 53 -3.21 -37.55 28.31
CA ILE A 53 -3.28 -38.61 27.29
C ILE A 53 -3.26 -37.96 25.89
N GLY A 54 -4.07 -36.95 25.69
CA GLY A 54 -4.21 -36.24 24.42
C GLY A 54 -3.01 -35.36 24.08
N GLY A 55 -2.03 -35.22 24.98
CA GLY A 55 -0.83 -34.39 24.78
C GLY A 55 -1.13 -32.88 24.74
N LEU A 56 -2.24 -32.43 25.33
CA LEU A 56 -2.57 -31.03 25.53
C LEU A 56 -1.89 -30.47 26.78
N ASP A 57 -1.94 -31.25 27.90
CA ASP A 57 -1.18 -30.94 29.12
C ASP A 57 0.15 -31.73 29.11
N ARG A 58 1.25 -31.00 29.25
CA ARG A 58 2.61 -31.54 29.25
C ARG A 58 3.31 -31.40 30.60
N LYS A 59 2.66 -30.69 31.55
CA LYS A 59 3.24 -30.43 32.86
C LYS A 59 2.71 -31.47 33.86
N TYR A 60 3.24 -32.68 33.84
CA TYR A 60 2.91 -33.79 34.74
C TYR A 60 4.18 -34.55 35.09
N GLU A 61 4.16 -35.33 36.14
CA GLU A 61 5.17 -36.32 36.52
C GLU A 61 4.73 -37.70 36.09
N GLY A 62 5.68 -38.62 35.87
CA GLY A 62 5.42 -39.96 35.40
C GLY A 62 5.60 -40.10 33.85
N GLU A 63 5.12 -41.20 33.30
CA GLU A 63 5.35 -41.56 31.90
C GLU A 63 4.04 -41.89 31.18
N VAL A 64 3.83 -41.27 30.03
CA VAL A 64 2.82 -41.66 29.02
C VAL A 64 3.55 -42.34 27.88
N ILE A 65 3.24 -43.61 27.62
CA ILE A 65 3.87 -44.43 26.58
C ILE A 65 2.80 -44.82 25.56
N VAL A 66 2.99 -44.47 24.30
CA VAL A 66 2.04 -44.77 23.21
C VAL A 66 2.77 -45.53 22.12
N ASN A 67 2.24 -46.66 21.73
CA ASN A 67 2.90 -47.59 20.80
C ASN A 67 4.36 -47.82 21.15
N GLY A 68 4.68 -48.07 22.45
CA GLY A 68 6.02 -48.27 22.99
C GLY A 68 6.91 -47.06 23.05
N THR A 69 6.43 -45.86 22.68
CA THR A 69 7.23 -44.62 22.63
C THR A 69 6.81 -43.69 23.76
N LYS A 70 7.75 -43.25 24.61
CA LYS A 70 7.51 -42.21 25.65
C LYS A 70 7.17 -40.87 25.04
N GLN A 71 6.17 -40.18 25.58
CA GLN A 71 5.69 -38.88 25.10
C GLN A 71 6.32 -37.68 25.82
N ALA A 72 6.76 -37.84 27.07
CA ALA A 72 7.25 -36.77 27.93
C ALA A 72 8.45 -35.99 27.32
N ASP A 73 9.38 -36.69 26.67
CA ASP A 73 10.63 -36.12 26.13
C ASP A 73 10.49 -35.49 24.74
N LYS A 74 9.29 -35.55 24.17
CA LYS A 74 9.04 -35.05 22.80
C LYS A 74 8.99 -33.52 22.75
N LYS A 75 9.64 -32.94 21.74
CA LYS A 75 9.53 -31.51 21.43
C LYS A 75 8.08 -31.14 21.03
N GLU A 76 7.70 -29.87 21.20
CA GLU A 76 6.36 -29.37 20.82
C GLU A 76 5.90 -29.82 19.42
N LYS A 77 6.84 -29.76 18.45
CA LYS A 77 6.60 -30.16 17.06
C LYS A 77 6.16 -31.63 16.93
N SER A 78 6.76 -32.52 17.73
CA SER A 78 6.42 -33.94 17.74
C SER A 78 5.10 -34.19 18.49
N MET A 79 4.73 -33.33 19.44
CA MET A 79 3.42 -33.39 20.11
C MET A 79 2.30 -32.89 19.19
N ASP A 80 2.55 -31.87 18.33
CA ASP A 80 1.60 -31.48 17.29
C ASP A 80 1.34 -32.64 16.31
N GLU A 81 2.38 -33.42 15.97
CA GLU A 81 2.28 -34.61 15.15
C GLU A 81 1.51 -35.74 15.87
N TYR A 82 1.81 -36.00 17.13
CA TYR A 82 1.10 -36.95 17.96
C TYR A 82 -0.42 -36.66 18.01
N ARG A 83 -0.81 -35.42 18.26
CA ARG A 83 -2.23 -35.00 18.28
C ARG A 83 -2.88 -35.17 16.91
N ARG A 84 -2.15 -34.96 15.84
CA ARG A 84 -2.65 -35.06 14.47
C ARG A 84 -2.78 -36.51 13.99
N ASP A 85 -1.79 -37.35 14.37
CA ASP A 85 -1.67 -38.71 13.86
C ASP A 85 -2.37 -39.76 14.73
N THR A 86 -2.29 -39.58 16.04
CA THR A 86 -2.65 -40.67 16.97
C THR A 86 -3.95 -40.40 17.71
N ILE A 87 -4.31 -39.12 17.91
CA ILE A 87 -5.43 -38.75 18.77
C ILE A 87 -6.57 -38.14 17.97
N GLY A 88 -7.80 -38.60 18.21
CA GLY A 88 -9.04 -37.95 17.79
C GLY A 88 -9.78 -37.40 19.02
N PHE A 89 -9.96 -36.09 19.12
CA PHE A 89 -10.66 -35.47 20.22
C PHE A 89 -12.15 -35.24 19.91
N ILE A 90 -13.02 -35.63 20.84
CA ILE A 90 -14.43 -35.32 20.90
C ILE A 90 -14.67 -34.57 22.22
N PHE A 91 -14.97 -33.29 22.15
CA PHE A 91 -15.13 -32.40 23.30
C PHE A 91 -16.59 -32.32 23.74
N GLN A 92 -16.83 -32.05 25.01
CA GLN A 92 -18.15 -31.88 25.62
C GLN A 92 -18.99 -30.79 24.93
N SER A 93 -18.39 -29.64 24.64
CA SER A 93 -19.03 -28.47 23.96
C SER A 93 -18.99 -28.55 22.44
N PHE A 94 -18.84 -29.72 21.81
CA PHE A 94 -18.72 -29.99 20.39
C PHE A 94 -17.48 -29.31 19.73
N ASN A 95 -17.15 -28.09 20.11
CA ASN A 95 -16.04 -27.28 19.65
C ASN A 95 -15.93 -27.26 18.11
N LEU A 96 -17.04 -26.94 17.43
CA LEU A 96 -17.08 -26.71 15.99
C LEU A 96 -16.78 -25.26 15.69
N VAL A 97 -16.11 -25.02 14.56
CA VAL A 97 -15.84 -23.68 14.06
C VAL A 97 -17.14 -23.13 13.46
N SER A 98 -17.70 -22.09 14.05
CA SER A 98 -19.07 -21.61 13.80
C SER A 98 -19.31 -21.08 12.38
N TYR A 99 -18.31 -20.43 11.78
CA TYR A 99 -18.43 -19.85 10.43
C TYR A 99 -18.14 -20.87 9.32
N LEU A 100 -17.66 -22.05 9.64
CA LEU A 100 -17.42 -23.12 8.67
C LEU A 100 -18.65 -24.00 8.52
N SER A 101 -18.84 -24.53 7.31
CA SER A 101 -19.85 -25.52 7.06
C SER A 101 -19.58 -26.83 7.82
N VAL A 102 -20.56 -27.71 7.92
CA VAL A 102 -20.40 -29.09 8.43
C VAL A 102 -19.27 -29.81 7.71
N LEU A 103 -19.23 -29.73 6.37
CA LEU A 103 -18.17 -30.30 5.57
C LEU A 103 -16.80 -29.69 5.88
N ASP A 104 -16.73 -28.36 5.97
CA ASP A 104 -15.47 -27.67 6.24
C ASP A 104 -14.92 -27.96 7.63
N ASN A 105 -15.79 -28.17 8.63
CA ASN A 105 -15.38 -28.61 9.98
C ASN A 105 -14.68 -29.98 9.96
N VAL A 106 -15.13 -30.92 9.14
CA VAL A 106 -14.46 -32.21 8.95
C VAL A 106 -13.18 -32.03 8.11
N LEU A 107 -13.24 -31.21 7.08
CA LEU A 107 -12.09 -30.93 6.19
C LEU A 107 -10.90 -30.27 6.91
N ILE A 108 -11.11 -29.55 8.03
CA ILE A 108 -9.99 -28.94 8.78
C ILE A 108 -8.91 -29.97 9.11
N SER A 109 -9.30 -31.16 9.65
CA SER A 109 -8.36 -32.24 9.95
C SER A 109 -7.74 -32.80 8.67
N LEU A 110 -8.53 -33.04 7.63
CA LEU A 110 -8.08 -33.58 6.36
C LEU A 110 -7.12 -32.64 5.58
N LYS A 111 -7.23 -31.32 5.76
CA LYS A 111 -6.27 -30.34 5.22
C LYS A 111 -4.85 -30.55 5.79
N MET A 112 -4.72 -31.29 6.87
CA MET A 112 -3.46 -31.69 7.47
C MET A 112 -3.01 -33.11 7.01
N THR A 113 -3.41 -33.54 5.83
CA THR A 113 -3.01 -34.82 5.21
C THR A 113 -2.35 -34.59 3.86
N ASN A 114 -1.74 -35.63 3.29
CA ASN A 114 -1.15 -35.61 1.95
C ASN A 114 -2.17 -35.89 0.82
N LEU A 115 -3.45 -36.09 1.17
CA LEU A 115 -4.53 -36.31 0.20
C LEU A 115 -4.73 -35.07 -0.68
N SER A 116 -5.09 -35.31 -1.94
CA SER A 116 -5.54 -34.24 -2.85
C SER A 116 -6.86 -33.63 -2.36
N HIS A 117 -7.18 -32.42 -2.78
CA HIS A 117 -8.41 -31.77 -2.36
C HIS A 117 -9.68 -32.57 -2.71
N LYS A 118 -9.70 -33.25 -3.84
CA LYS A 118 -10.81 -34.12 -4.26
C LYS A 118 -10.97 -35.32 -3.34
N GLU A 119 -9.87 -35.95 -2.96
CA GLU A 119 -9.87 -37.08 -2.02
C GLU A 119 -10.27 -36.63 -0.61
N GLN A 120 -9.81 -35.45 -0.16
CA GLN A 120 -10.22 -34.86 1.12
C GLN A 120 -11.74 -34.67 1.19
N ILE A 121 -12.35 -34.10 0.13
CA ILE A 121 -13.81 -33.92 0.07
C ILE A 121 -14.52 -35.27 0.10
N LYS A 122 -14.09 -36.23 -0.73
CA LYS A 122 -14.70 -37.58 -0.75
C LYS A 122 -14.67 -38.24 0.62
N LYS A 123 -13.49 -38.23 1.28
CA LYS A 123 -13.35 -38.82 2.63
C LYS A 123 -14.19 -38.10 3.67
N ALA A 124 -14.30 -36.77 3.61
CA ALA A 124 -15.17 -36.02 4.51
C ALA A 124 -16.65 -36.35 4.29
N GLU A 125 -17.06 -36.52 3.03
CA GLU A 125 -18.44 -36.93 2.70
C GLU A 125 -18.73 -38.37 3.15
N ASP A 126 -17.79 -39.27 3.00
CA ASP A 126 -17.89 -40.67 3.48
C ASP A 126 -18.04 -40.70 5.00
N LEU A 127 -17.25 -39.90 5.74
CA LEU A 127 -17.37 -39.79 7.21
C LEU A 127 -18.71 -39.17 7.63
N LEU A 128 -19.17 -38.13 6.93
CA LEU A 128 -20.48 -37.51 7.18
C LEU A 128 -21.61 -38.47 6.88
N LYS A 129 -21.49 -39.35 5.88
CA LYS A 129 -22.43 -40.42 5.59
C LYS A 129 -22.44 -41.44 6.71
N GLN A 130 -21.28 -41.83 7.26
CA GLN A 130 -21.18 -42.79 8.39
C GLN A 130 -21.89 -42.30 9.64
N VAL A 131 -21.88 -40.98 9.90
CA VAL A 131 -22.58 -40.39 11.05
C VAL A 131 -23.98 -39.85 10.69
N GLY A 132 -24.50 -40.15 9.49
CA GLY A 132 -25.87 -39.81 9.06
C GLY A 132 -26.10 -38.31 8.80
N LEU A 133 -25.06 -37.57 8.40
CA LEU A 133 -25.13 -36.09 8.23
C LEU A 133 -24.74 -35.60 6.84
N LEU A 134 -24.64 -36.46 5.82
CA LEU A 134 -24.26 -36.07 4.49
C LEU A 134 -25.16 -35.00 3.88
N GLU A 135 -26.48 -35.10 4.09
CA GLU A 135 -27.48 -34.15 3.64
C GLU A 135 -27.26 -32.73 4.22
N HIS A 136 -26.63 -32.66 5.41
CA HIS A 136 -26.37 -31.40 6.12
C HIS A 136 -25.02 -30.79 5.84
N LYS A 137 -24.22 -31.31 4.89
CA LYS A 137 -22.83 -30.91 4.64
C LYS A 137 -22.63 -29.42 4.36
N LYS A 138 -23.64 -28.71 3.85
CA LYS A 138 -23.59 -27.27 3.56
C LYS A 138 -24.09 -26.38 4.69
N LYS A 139 -24.73 -26.93 5.72
CA LYS A 139 -25.22 -26.17 6.88
C LYS A 139 -24.05 -25.71 7.76
N ASN A 140 -24.27 -24.62 8.50
CA ASN A 140 -23.36 -24.19 9.56
C ASN A 140 -23.74 -24.80 10.90
N PRO A 141 -22.84 -24.90 11.88
CA PRO A 141 -23.10 -25.48 13.19
C PRO A 141 -24.33 -24.89 13.90
N ASN A 142 -24.61 -23.60 13.74
CA ASN A 142 -25.77 -22.94 14.37
C ASN A 142 -27.13 -23.42 13.83
N GLN A 143 -27.14 -24.15 12.72
CA GLN A 143 -28.34 -24.72 12.08
C GLN A 143 -28.57 -26.20 12.46
N LEU A 144 -27.77 -26.73 13.41
CA LEU A 144 -27.80 -28.13 13.84
C LEU A 144 -28.29 -28.28 15.24
N SER A 145 -28.98 -29.43 15.54
CA SER A 145 -29.26 -29.85 16.89
C SER A 145 -27.98 -30.25 17.64
N GLY A 146 -28.05 -30.38 18.98
CA GLY A 146 -26.93 -30.84 19.81
C GLY A 146 -26.37 -32.19 19.36
N GLY A 147 -27.23 -33.20 19.15
CA GLY A 147 -26.81 -34.50 18.64
C GLY A 147 -26.19 -34.46 17.24
N GLN A 148 -26.70 -33.60 16.36
CA GLN A 148 -26.08 -33.39 15.03
C GLN A 148 -24.70 -32.76 15.15
N LYS A 149 -24.51 -31.72 16.01
CA LYS A 149 -23.20 -31.13 16.28
C LYS A 149 -22.22 -32.17 16.81
N GLN A 150 -22.62 -33.02 17.71
CA GLN A 150 -21.78 -34.09 18.27
C GLN A 150 -21.36 -35.08 17.19
N ARG A 151 -22.27 -35.50 16.31
CA ARG A 151 -21.93 -36.37 15.18
C ARG A 151 -20.95 -35.72 14.19
N VAL A 152 -21.02 -34.41 13.97
CA VAL A 152 -19.99 -33.69 13.18
C VAL A 152 -18.63 -33.70 13.89
N ALA A 153 -18.60 -33.50 15.23
CA ALA A 153 -17.38 -33.55 16.03
C ALA A 153 -16.74 -34.96 15.97
N ILE A 154 -17.55 -36.03 16.01
CA ILE A 154 -17.07 -37.39 15.82
C ILE A 154 -16.47 -37.60 14.40
N ALA A 155 -17.18 -37.17 13.35
CA ALA A 155 -16.68 -37.27 11.97
C ALA A 155 -15.35 -36.53 11.81
N ARG A 156 -15.19 -35.33 12.43
CA ARG A 156 -13.96 -34.58 12.47
C ARG A 156 -12.85 -35.31 13.21
N ALA A 157 -13.14 -35.94 14.34
CA ALA A 157 -12.18 -36.71 15.14
C ALA A 157 -11.63 -37.90 14.35
N LEU A 158 -12.45 -38.54 13.54
CA LEU A 158 -12.08 -39.69 12.69
C LEU A 158 -11.33 -39.32 11.42
N ALA A 159 -11.32 -38.04 11.04
CA ALA A 159 -10.85 -37.58 9.71
C ALA A 159 -9.39 -37.99 9.42
N ASN A 160 -8.52 -37.88 10.41
CA ASN A 160 -7.11 -38.25 10.28
C ASN A 160 -6.82 -39.75 10.55
N ASP A 161 -7.86 -40.55 10.70
CA ASP A 161 -7.77 -41.98 11.00
C ASP A 161 -6.88 -42.25 12.24
N PRO A 162 -7.20 -41.66 13.43
CA PRO A 162 -6.40 -41.80 14.63
C PRO A 162 -6.49 -43.21 15.20
N ASP A 163 -5.50 -43.58 16.02
CA ASP A 163 -5.48 -44.88 16.73
C ASP A 163 -6.31 -44.86 18.01
N ILE A 164 -6.40 -43.67 18.66
CA ILE A 164 -7.07 -43.43 19.92
C ILE A 164 -8.10 -42.32 19.77
N ILE A 165 -9.34 -42.57 20.14
CA ILE A 165 -10.40 -41.58 20.27
C ILE A 165 -10.59 -41.25 21.74
N ILE A 166 -10.55 -39.98 22.08
CA ILE A 166 -10.79 -39.46 23.43
C ILE A 166 -12.08 -38.65 23.39
N ALA A 167 -13.08 -39.02 24.22
CA ALA A 167 -14.36 -38.34 24.28
C ALA A 167 -14.63 -37.83 25.69
N ASP A 168 -14.79 -36.54 25.87
CA ASP A 168 -15.10 -35.88 27.14
C ASP A 168 -16.60 -35.62 27.19
N GLU A 169 -17.29 -36.36 28.04
CA GLU A 169 -18.74 -36.29 28.24
C GLU A 169 -19.55 -36.21 26.93
N PRO A 170 -19.36 -37.16 25.98
CA PRO A 170 -19.85 -37.00 24.62
C PRO A 170 -21.36 -36.94 24.48
N THR A 171 -22.09 -37.18 25.53
CA THR A 171 -23.58 -37.24 25.59
C THR A 171 -24.18 -36.29 26.60
N GLY A 172 -23.38 -35.54 27.37
CA GLY A 172 -23.86 -34.76 28.53
C GLY A 172 -24.84 -33.63 28.18
N ALA A 173 -24.92 -33.22 26.90
CA ALA A 173 -25.87 -32.21 26.41
C ALA A 173 -26.94 -32.77 25.45
N LEU A 174 -27.17 -34.11 25.47
CA LEU A 174 -28.05 -34.79 24.52
C LEU A 174 -29.27 -35.42 25.22
N ASP A 175 -30.35 -35.56 24.47
CA ASP A 175 -31.48 -36.38 24.88
C ASP A 175 -31.14 -37.88 24.78
N SER A 176 -32.00 -38.75 25.34
CA SER A 176 -31.76 -40.19 25.40
C SER A 176 -31.58 -40.85 24.02
N GLN A 177 -32.35 -40.43 23.01
CA GLN A 177 -32.26 -40.99 21.67
C GLN A 177 -30.91 -40.62 21.01
N ASN A 178 -30.53 -39.34 21.04
CA ASN A 178 -29.26 -38.90 20.50
C ASN A 178 -28.07 -39.48 21.31
N THR A 179 -28.22 -39.71 22.60
CA THR A 179 -27.25 -40.39 23.46
C THR A 179 -26.98 -41.81 22.94
N SER A 180 -28.04 -42.62 22.75
CA SER A 180 -27.91 -43.98 22.21
C SER A 180 -27.26 -44.00 20.84
N ASP A 181 -27.65 -43.09 19.92
CA ASP A 181 -27.07 -42.97 18.59
C ASP A 181 -25.56 -42.70 18.66
N VAL A 182 -25.12 -41.72 19.48
CA VAL A 182 -23.74 -41.35 19.66
C VAL A 182 -22.90 -42.49 20.25
N LEU A 183 -23.41 -43.17 21.29
CA LEU A 183 -22.74 -44.31 21.92
C LEU A 183 -22.64 -45.51 20.96
N GLY A 184 -23.67 -45.74 20.15
CA GLY A 184 -23.63 -46.71 19.06
C GLY A 184 -22.49 -46.43 18.05
N ILE A 185 -22.36 -45.19 17.61
CA ILE A 185 -21.26 -44.79 16.70
C ILE A 185 -19.89 -45.03 17.37
N LEU A 186 -19.71 -44.64 18.64
CA LEU A 186 -18.47 -44.86 19.39
C LEU A 186 -18.14 -46.36 19.55
N SER A 187 -19.15 -47.18 19.81
CA SER A 187 -18.98 -48.62 19.86
C SER A 187 -18.54 -49.20 18.51
N ASP A 188 -19.11 -48.76 17.41
CA ASP A 188 -18.71 -49.21 16.07
C ASP A 188 -17.31 -48.77 15.71
N ILE A 189 -16.86 -47.59 16.18
CA ILE A 189 -15.47 -47.14 16.08
C ILE A 189 -14.55 -48.09 16.85
N ALA A 190 -14.88 -48.50 18.06
CA ALA A 190 -14.07 -49.47 18.80
C ALA A 190 -14.03 -50.86 18.10
N LYS A 191 -15.16 -51.32 17.57
CA LYS A 191 -15.24 -52.56 16.76
C LYS A 191 -14.38 -52.46 15.48
N SER A 192 -14.13 -51.24 14.94
CA SER A 192 -13.24 -51.08 13.81
C SER A 192 -11.75 -51.20 14.16
N GLY A 193 -11.41 -51.48 15.41
CA GLY A 193 -10.05 -51.71 15.90
C GLY A 193 -9.39 -50.50 16.53
N LYS A 194 -10.11 -49.40 16.73
CA LYS A 194 -9.59 -48.19 17.41
C LYS A 194 -9.82 -48.29 18.93
N THR A 195 -8.96 -47.64 19.72
CA THR A 195 -9.16 -47.53 21.16
C THR A 195 -10.02 -46.33 21.45
N VAL A 196 -11.15 -46.51 22.09
CA VAL A 196 -12.09 -45.44 22.49
C VAL A 196 -12.00 -45.23 23.99
N ILE A 197 -11.68 -44.02 24.43
CA ILE A 197 -11.63 -43.61 25.85
C ILE A 197 -12.73 -42.58 26.06
N VAL A 198 -13.76 -42.93 26.81
CA VAL A 198 -14.88 -42.05 27.15
C VAL A 198 -14.75 -41.63 28.60
N VAL A 199 -14.82 -40.36 28.88
CA VAL A 199 -14.96 -39.84 30.24
C VAL A 199 -16.41 -39.46 30.47
N THR A 200 -16.98 -39.90 31.58
CA THR A 200 -18.36 -39.65 31.91
C THR A 200 -18.59 -39.69 33.43
N HIS A 201 -19.69 -39.08 33.86
CA HIS A 201 -20.24 -39.23 35.22
C HIS A 201 -21.52 -40.11 35.22
N SER A 202 -21.97 -40.59 34.05
CA SER A 202 -23.17 -41.41 33.89
C SER A 202 -22.79 -42.88 33.81
N GLN A 203 -23.39 -43.69 34.70
CA GLN A 203 -23.24 -45.14 34.67
C GLN A 203 -23.82 -45.74 33.38
N GLU A 204 -24.95 -45.21 32.90
CA GLU A 204 -25.58 -45.66 31.66
C GLU A 204 -24.61 -45.55 30.46
N VAL A 205 -23.85 -44.46 30.38
CA VAL A 205 -22.83 -44.27 29.36
C VAL A 205 -21.65 -45.24 29.56
N ALA A 206 -21.24 -45.47 30.81
CA ALA A 206 -20.14 -46.34 31.16
C ALA A 206 -20.40 -47.81 30.76
N ASP A 207 -21.65 -48.27 30.90
CA ASP A 207 -22.07 -49.66 30.59
C ASP A 207 -21.99 -50.02 29.10
N TYR A 208 -21.88 -49.03 28.18
CA TYR A 208 -21.57 -49.28 26.76
C TYR A 208 -20.14 -49.75 26.53
N GLY A 209 -19.22 -49.47 27.48
CA GLY A 209 -17.83 -49.84 27.40
C GLY A 209 -17.56 -51.35 27.44
N THR A 210 -16.35 -51.73 27.02
CA THR A 210 -15.79 -53.07 27.27
C THR A 210 -15.13 -53.15 28.64
N ARG A 211 -14.80 -51.97 29.22
CA ARG A 211 -14.09 -51.82 30.50
C ARG A 211 -14.51 -50.52 31.20
N ILE A 212 -14.75 -50.56 32.49
CA ILE A 212 -15.05 -49.40 33.33
C ILE A 212 -13.89 -49.19 34.30
N VAL A 213 -13.34 -47.98 34.30
CA VAL A 213 -12.33 -47.51 35.23
C VAL A 213 -12.94 -46.43 36.13
N HIS A 214 -13.03 -46.68 37.41
CA HIS A 214 -13.50 -45.70 38.37
C HIS A 214 -12.35 -44.81 38.85
N LEU A 215 -12.49 -43.50 38.64
CA LEU A 215 -11.53 -42.48 39.07
C LEU A 215 -12.15 -41.61 40.15
N ALA A 216 -11.59 -41.65 41.35
CA ALA A 216 -11.98 -40.78 42.47
C ALA A 216 -10.73 -40.18 43.13
N ASP A 217 -10.82 -38.90 43.50
CA ASP A 217 -9.71 -38.15 44.17
C ASP A 217 -8.31 -38.30 43.51
N GLY A 218 -8.30 -38.42 42.18
CA GLY A 218 -7.05 -38.53 41.40
C GLY A 218 -6.37 -39.91 41.44
N GLN A 219 -7.13 -40.94 41.87
CA GLN A 219 -6.66 -42.33 41.91
C GLN A 219 -7.67 -43.28 41.27
N VAL A 220 -7.17 -44.40 40.73
CA VAL A 220 -8.06 -45.49 40.27
C VAL A 220 -8.53 -46.28 41.46
N THR A 221 -9.85 -46.30 41.67
CA THR A 221 -10.48 -47.03 42.79
C THR A 221 -10.96 -48.41 42.37
N SER A 222 -11.42 -48.60 41.17
CA SER A 222 -11.68 -49.91 40.56
C SER A 222 -11.42 -49.92 39.07
N ASP A 223 -11.19 -51.10 38.51
CA ASP A 223 -10.89 -51.34 37.11
C ASP A 223 -11.52 -52.66 36.69
N GLU A 224 -12.70 -52.57 36.07
CA GLU A 224 -13.56 -53.71 35.80
C GLU A 224 -13.68 -53.94 34.29
N ARG A 225 -13.28 -55.14 33.85
CA ARG A 225 -13.48 -55.57 32.47
C ARG A 225 -14.82 -56.24 32.31
N ILE A 226 -15.73 -55.68 31.53
CA ILE A 226 -17.08 -56.18 31.29
C ILE A 226 -17.09 -57.14 30.09
N LYS A 227 -16.32 -56.81 29.06
CA LYS A 227 -16.21 -57.57 27.80
C LYS A 227 -14.76 -57.60 27.32
N PRO A 228 -14.34 -58.64 26.58
CA PRO A 228 -13.02 -58.63 25.96
C PRO A 228 -12.94 -57.45 24.97
N PRO A 229 -11.69 -56.91 24.67
CA PRO A 229 -11.49 -55.96 23.58
C PRO A 229 -12.00 -56.53 22.28
N TYR A 230 -12.50 -55.67 21.40
CA TYR A 230 -12.95 -56.10 20.08
C TYR A 230 -11.74 -56.59 19.27
N GLU A 231 -11.95 -57.61 18.43
CA GLU A 231 -10.91 -58.14 17.55
C GLU A 231 -10.46 -57.03 16.57
N THR A 232 -9.15 -56.84 16.48
CA THR A 232 -8.58 -55.77 15.64
C THR A 232 -7.98 -56.39 14.38
N VAL A 233 -8.40 -55.88 13.22
CA VAL A 233 -7.75 -56.13 11.94
C VAL A 233 -6.78 -54.96 11.63
N GLU A 234 -5.50 -55.21 11.59
CA GLU A 234 -4.51 -54.22 11.21
C GLU A 234 -4.73 -53.78 9.76
N LYS A 235 -5.29 -52.60 9.58
CA LYS A 235 -5.34 -51.95 8.27
C LYS A 235 -4.23 -50.88 8.23
N ALA A 236 -3.37 -50.97 7.23
CA ALA A 236 -2.39 -49.91 6.98
C ALA A 236 -3.12 -48.61 6.67
N ARG A 237 -2.64 -47.48 7.22
CA ARG A 237 -3.18 -46.17 6.89
C ARG A 237 -3.01 -45.85 5.40
N GLU A 238 -4.07 -45.39 4.75
CA GLU A 238 -4.11 -45.07 3.33
C GLU A 238 -3.36 -43.75 3.02
N PHE A 239 -3.06 -42.92 4.00
CA PHE A 239 -2.46 -41.61 3.81
C PHE A 239 -1.59 -41.19 5.02
N LYS A 240 -0.70 -40.22 4.80
CA LYS A 240 0.12 -39.61 5.86
C LYS A 240 -0.38 -38.24 6.22
N THR A 241 -0.24 -37.87 7.49
CA THR A 241 -0.54 -36.49 7.92
C THR A 241 0.64 -35.54 7.63
N LYS A 242 0.35 -34.28 7.46
CA LYS A 242 1.32 -33.21 7.27
C LYS A 242 0.83 -31.93 7.91
N THR A 243 1.69 -30.90 7.99
CA THR A 243 1.26 -29.56 8.43
C THR A 243 0.32 -28.92 7.43
N LEU A 244 -0.45 -27.94 7.87
CA LEU A 244 -1.31 -27.14 6.98
C LEU A 244 -0.51 -26.55 5.81
N SER A 245 -0.93 -26.82 4.58
CA SER A 245 -0.33 -26.20 3.41
C SER A 245 -0.62 -24.71 3.34
N PHE A 246 0.19 -23.93 2.61
CA PHE A 246 -0.05 -22.50 2.41
C PHE A 246 -1.45 -22.25 1.82
N GLY A 247 -1.84 -23.01 0.80
CA GLY A 247 -3.16 -22.87 0.18
C GLY A 247 -4.33 -23.17 1.12
N ALA A 248 -4.14 -24.14 2.05
CA ALA A 248 -5.16 -24.42 3.07
C ALA A 248 -5.31 -23.24 4.06
N LYS A 249 -4.18 -22.67 4.51
CA LYS A 249 -4.18 -21.48 5.38
C LYS A 249 -4.81 -20.28 4.68
N ALA A 250 -4.46 -20.01 3.42
CA ALA A 250 -5.03 -18.94 2.64
C ALA A 250 -6.55 -19.09 2.44
N ARG A 251 -7.04 -20.32 2.22
CA ARG A 251 -8.47 -20.59 2.09
C ARG A 251 -9.22 -20.35 3.41
N ILE A 252 -8.67 -20.78 4.55
CA ILE A 252 -9.26 -20.54 5.87
C ILE A 252 -9.31 -19.04 6.17
N ALA A 253 -8.20 -18.32 5.92
CA ALA A 253 -8.12 -16.87 6.08
C ALA A 253 -9.14 -16.14 5.20
N TRP A 254 -9.30 -16.56 3.94
CA TRP A 254 -10.27 -15.99 3.01
C TRP A 254 -11.73 -16.23 3.45
N GLN A 255 -12.05 -17.46 3.90
CA GLN A 255 -13.39 -17.78 4.43
C GLN A 255 -13.72 -16.91 5.65
N HIS A 256 -12.75 -16.73 6.54
CA HIS A 256 -12.93 -15.84 7.70
C HIS A 256 -13.07 -14.37 7.29
N PHE A 257 -12.26 -13.90 6.35
CA PHE A 257 -12.35 -12.54 5.81
C PHE A 257 -13.75 -12.24 5.26
N LEU A 258 -14.33 -13.18 4.50
CA LEU A 258 -15.68 -13.04 3.94
C LEU A 258 -16.75 -13.12 5.01
N ASN A 259 -16.60 -13.98 6.02
CA ASN A 259 -17.57 -14.10 7.10
C ASN A 259 -17.69 -12.80 7.91
N ASN A 260 -16.58 -12.12 8.15
CA ASN A 260 -16.51 -10.89 8.93
C ASN A 260 -16.44 -9.63 8.05
N TRP A 261 -17.04 -9.67 6.85
CA TRP A 261 -16.93 -8.62 5.84
C TRP A 261 -17.31 -7.21 6.34
N LYS A 262 -18.30 -7.09 7.25
CA LYS A 262 -18.73 -5.79 7.80
C LYS A 262 -17.63 -5.14 8.64
N GLN A 263 -17.01 -5.90 9.54
CA GLN A 263 -15.90 -5.42 10.36
C GLN A 263 -14.67 -5.12 9.50
N ASN A 264 -14.35 -6.02 8.56
CA ASN A 264 -13.24 -5.86 7.63
C ASN A 264 -13.42 -4.63 6.73
N LEU A 265 -14.65 -4.34 6.28
CA LEU A 265 -14.95 -3.15 5.47
C LEU A 265 -14.63 -1.85 6.21
N MET A 266 -14.97 -1.74 7.49
CA MET A 266 -14.64 -0.55 8.30
C MET A 266 -13.13 -0.34 8.40
N ILE A 267 -12.37 -1.42 8.61
CA ILE A 267 -10.91 -1.36 8.66
C ILE A 267 -10.34 -0.99 7.28
N MET A 268 -10.88 -1.61 6.22
CA MET A 268 -10.47 -1.32 4.84
C MET A 268 -10.67 0.16 4.48
N ILE A 269 -11.80 0.77 4.86
CA ILE A 269 -12.06 2.19 4.62
C ILE A 269 -11.00 3.05 5.34
N GLY A 270 -10.71 2.77 6.61
CA GLY A 270 -9.71 3.52 7.38
C GLY A 270 -8.31 3.47 6.74
N VAL A 271 -7.88 2.28 6.29
CA VAL A 271 -6.59 2.11 5.60
C VAL A 271 -6.62 2.73 4.20
N ALA A 272 -7.72 2.58 3.48
CA ALA A 272 -7.90 3.12 2.13
C ALA A 272 -7.83 4.65 2.11
N ILE A 273 -8.38 5.34 3.12
CA ILE A 273 -8.27 6.81 3.26
C ILE A 273 -6.79 7.23 3.39
N GLY A 274 -6.00 6.50 4.18
CA GLY A 274 -4.57 6.80 4.31
C GLY A 274 -3.82 6.63 2.98
N LEU A 275 -4.05 5.51 2.29
CA LEU A 275 -3.42 5.23 0.99
C LEU A 275 -3.90 6.19 -0.11
N PHE A 276 -5.20 6.50 -0.15
CA PHE A 276 -5.78 7.53 -1.02
C PHE A 276 -5.06 8.87 -0.82
N SER A 277 -4.94 9.32 0.44
CA SER A 277 -4.32 10.61 0.75
C SER A 277 -2.88 10.70 0.23
N VAL A 278 -2.09 9.64 0.38
CA VAL A 278 -0.72 9.59 -0.16
C VAL A 278 -0.71 9.72 -1.68
N MET A 279 -1.50 8.91 -2.38
CA MET A 279 -1.57 8.93 -3.85
C MET A 279 -2.07 10.26 -4.37
N PHE A 280 -3.11 10.80 -3.74
CA PHE A 280 -3.75 12.04 -4.13
C PHE A 280 -2.82 13.25 -3.97
N PHE A 281 -2.14 13.38 -2.83
CA PHE A 281 -1.21 14.49 -2.60
C PHE A 281 0.05 14.40 -3.45
N LEU A 282 0.59 13.20 -3.68
CA LEU A 282 1.68 13.02 -4.63
C LEU A 282 1.24 13.34 -6.07
N GLY A 283 0.04 12.94 -6.45
CA GLY A 283 -0.57 13.25 -7.74
C GLY A 283 -0.79 14.75 -7.93
N LEU A 284 -1.24 15.46 -6.90
CA LEU A 284 -1.40 16.91 -6.89
C LEU A 284 -0.04 17.62 -7.04
N GLY A 285 0.99 17.15 -6.33
CA GLY A 285 2.34 17.69 -6.46
C GLY A 285 2.92 17.53 -7.87
N ASN A 286 2.74 16.36 -8.50
CA ASN A 286 3.15 16.11 -9.87
C ASN A 286 2.42 17.00 -10.88
N GLY A 287 1.10 17.10 -10.75
CA GLY A 287 0.29 17.93 -11.64
C GLY A 287 0.57 19.42 -11.49
N ALA A 288 0.76 19.90 -10.25
CA ALA A 288 1.13 21.31 -10.00
C ALA A 288 2.48 21.66 -10.64
N LYS A 289 3.50 20.80 -10.48
CA LYS A 289 4.79 20.99 -11.15
C LYS A 289 4.65 21.00 -12.68
N GLY A 290 3.89 20.04 -13.22
CA GLY A 290 3.65 19.96 -14.65
C GLY A 290 2.91 21.19 -15.18
N TYR A 291 1.92 21.70 -14.46
CA TYR A 291 1.19 22.91 -14.83
C TYR A 291 2.07 24.15 -14.81
N MET A 292 2.89 24.33 -13.77
CA MET A 292 3.85 25.44 -13.71
C MET A 292 4.88 25.37 -14.82
N ASN A 293 5.44 24.20 -15.09
CA ASN A 293 6.35 24.00 -16.20
C ASN A 293 5.69 24.35 -17.54
N LYS A 294 4.45 23.88 -17.78
CA LYS A 294 3.70 24.22 -18.99
C LYS A 294 3.48 25.73 -19.10
N MET A 295 2.98 26.38 -18.04
CA MET A 295 2.73 27.83 -18.05
C MET A 295 3.97 28.61 -18.40
N VAL A 296 5.12 28.22 -17.89
CA VAL A 296 6.38 28.93 -18.13
C VAL A 296 6.95 28.58 -19.51
N THR A 297 6.85 27.34 -19.99
CA THR A 297 7.31 26.96 -21.35
C THR A 297 6.41 27.53 -22.46
N ASP A 298 5.13 27.79 -22.15
CA ASP A 298 4.24 28.48 -23.09
C ASP A 298 4.61 29.97 -23.25
N LEU A 299 5.24 30.56 -22.23
CA LEU A 299 5.67 31.96 -22.25
C LEU A 299 7.05 32.17 -22.85
N ALA A 300 7.97 31.23 -22.67
CA ALA A 300 9.36 31.34 -23.15
C ALA A 300 10.01 29.98 -23.46
N ASN A 301 10.93 29.97 -24.38
CA ASN A 301 11.67 28.78 -24.80
C ASN A 301 12.76 28.40 -23.78
N PRO A 302 12.70 27.19 -23.15
CA PRO A 302 13.67 26.79 -22.11
C PRO A 302 15.10 26.61 -22.65
N ASN A 303 15.29 26.42 -23.97
CA ASN A 303 16.60 26.14 -24.57
C ASN A 303 17.40 27.40 -24.91
N VAL A 304 16.86 28.57 -24.62
CA VAL A 304 17.45 29.83 -25.05
C VAL A 304 17.58 30.82 -23.88
N PRO A 305 18.68 30.81 -23.15
CA PRO A 305 18.93 31.80 -22.11
C PRO A 305 19.16 33.19 -22.70
N MET A 306 18.74 34.23 -21.99
CA MET A 306 19.10 35.61 -22.28
C MET A 306 20.46 35.90 -21.66
N VAL A 307 21.37 36.47 -22.42
CA VAL A 307 22.73 36.82 -21.99
C VAL A 307 22.96 38.31 -22.19
N MET A 308 23.33 39.01 -21.12
CA MET A 308 23.64 40.45 -21.14
C MET A 308 25.05 40.70 -20.64
N LYS A 309 25.65 41.81 -21.05
CA LYS A 309 26.93 42.25 -20.53
C LYS A 309 26.79 42.65 -19.07
N ARG A 310 27.67 42.12 -18.22
CA ARG A 310 27.70 42.50 -16.80
C ARG A 310 28.15 43.94 -16.62
N VAL A 311 27.26 44.75 -16.05
CA VAL A 311 27.54 46.16 -15.76
C VAL A 311 28.18 46.34 -14.38
N SER A 312 27.83 45.46 -13.44
CA SER A 312 28.37 45.52 -12.08
C SER A 312 29.86 45.32 -12.03
N THR A 313 30.59 46.24 -11.41
CA THR A 313 32.03 46.16 -11.16
C THR A 313 32.39 45.35 -9.94
N ASP A 314 31.44 45.00 -9.12
CA ASP A 314 31.63 44.17 -7.94
C ASP A 314 31.60 42.68 -8.33
N GLU A 315 32.76 42.04 -8.25
CA GLU A 315 32.95 40.64 -8.62
C GLU A 315 32.30 39.67 -7.63
N HIS A 316 32.04 40.08 -6.38
CA HIS A 316 31.43 39.25 -5.35
C HIS A 316 29.89 39.19 -5.45
N LYS A 317 29.28 40.11 -6.22
CA LYS A 317 27.82 40.04 -6.45
C LYS A 317 27.47 38.75 -7.18
N LYS A 318 26.40 38.09 -6.64
CA LYS A 318 25.81 36.93 -7.30
C LYS A 318 25.23 37.31 -8.67
N ASN A 319 25.04 36.29 -9.53
CA ASN A 319 24.51 36.54 -10.88
C ASN A 319 23.11 37.21 -10.83
N GLU A 320 22.26 36.83 -9.88
CA GLU A 320 20.90 37.37 -9.73
C GLU A 320 20.92 38.89 -9.43
N GLU A 321 21.77 39.35 -8.52
CA GLU A 321 21.90 40.76 -8.14
C GLU A 321 22.50 41.57 -9.29
N ALA A 322 23.55 41.05 -9.92
CA ALA A 322 24.19 41.68 -11.06
C ALA A 322 23.25 41.71 -12.29
N PHE A 323 22.41 40.69 -12.45
CA PHE A 323 21.38 40.64 -13.49
C PHE A 323 20.34 41.76 -13.29
N GLN A 324 19.79 41.95 -12.09
CA GLN A 324 18.84 43.02 -11.80
C GLN A 324 19.43 44.39 -12.07
N GLU A 325 20.71 44.64 -11.70
CA GLU A 325 21.38 45.88 -11.95
C GLU A 325 21.55 46.11 -13.46
N THR A 326 21.97 45.09 -14.20
CA THR A 326 22.13 45.15 -15.65
C THR A 326 20.81 45.38 -16.37
N THR A 327 19.75 44.64 -15.99
CA THR A 327 18.39 44.77 -16.57
C THR A 327 17.82 46.17 -16.38
N ARG A 328 18.13 46.85 -15.27
CA ARG A 328 17.67 48.22 -15.04
C ARG A 328 18.36 49.23 -15.95
N LEU A 329 19.60 48.96 -16.36
CA LEU A 329 20.41 49.87 -17.22
C LEU A 329 20.30 49.52 -18.69
N MET A 330 19.98 48.28 -19.05
CA MET A 330 19.96 47.76 -20.42
C MET A 330 19.03 48.58 -21.34
N PRO A 331 17.81 48.95 -20.95
CA PRO A 331 16.90 49.69 -21.82
C PRO A 331 17.40 51.10 -22.21
N GLN A 332 18.36 51.65 -21.47
CA GLN A 332 18.98 52.95 -21.78
C GLN A 332 19.91 52.88 -22.99
N ASN A 333 20.28 51.70 -23.47
CA ASN A 333 21.14 51.43 -24.62
C ASN A 333 22.45 52.24 -24.60
N THR A 334 23.21 52.11 -23.51
CA THR A 334 24.49 52.81 -23.31
C THR A 334 25.68 51.90 -23.69
N GLU A 335 26.88 52.47 -23.91
CA GLU A 335 28.13 51.69 -24.14
C GLU A 335 28.40 50.66 -23.03
N LYS A 336 27.94 50.91 -21.79
CA LYS A 336 28.09 50.00 -20.67
C LYS A 336 27.35 48.69 -20.89
N THR A 337 26.22 48.73 -21.60
CA THR A 337 25.37 47.58 -21.89
C THR A 337 25.58 46.95 -23.24
N ALA A 338 26.29 47.66 -24.16
CA ALA A 338 26.58 47.17 -25.49
C ALA A 338 27.53 45.96 -25.48
N ILE A 339 27.20 44.93 -26.24
CA ILE A 339 27.97 43.68 -26.35
C ILE A 339 28.75 43.71 -27.66
N SER A 340 30.07 43.79 -27.57
CA SER A 340 30.95 43.79 -28.75
C SER A 340 30.99 42.42 -29.43
N ASP A 341 31.32 42.39 -30.73
CA ASP A 341 31.48 41.16 -31.49
C ASP A 341 32.56 40.24 -30.88
N THR A 342 33.58 40.80 -30.23
CA THR A 342 34.62 40.03 -29.52
C THR A 342 34.03 39.24 -28.34
N LEU A 343 33.09 39.84 -27.58
CA LEU A 343 32.39 39.18 -26.48
C LEU A 343 31.41 38.12 -27.02
N ILE A 344 30.70 38.41 -28.11
CA ILE A 344 29.78 37.47 -28.75
C ILE A 344 30.54 36.23 -29.21
N SER A 345 31.70 36.38 -29.83
CA SER A 345 32.55 35.29 -30.31
C SER A 345 33.05 34.36 -29.18
N LYS A 346 33.17 34.87 -27.92
CA LYS A 346 33.50 34.02 -26.77
C LYS A 346 32.36 33.05 -26.44
N VAL A 347 31.11 33.51 -26.55
CA VAL A 347 29.92 32.67 -26.28
C VAL A 347 29.71 31.69 -27.43
N GLU A 348 29.91 32.12 -28.67
CA GLU A 348 29.74 31.28 -29.87
C GLU A 348 30.69 30.08 -29.92
N LYS A 349 31.90 30.22 -29.35
CA LYS A 349 32.89 29.13 -29.26
C LYS A 349 32.62 28.10 -28.20
N LEU A 350 31.59 28.25 -27.38
CA LEU A 350 31.24 27.27 -26.34
C LEU A 350 30.56 26.05 -26.95
N ASP A 351 30.93 24.86 -26.46
CA ASP A 351 30.27 23.63 -26.85
C ASP A 351 28.78 23.70 -26.54
N HIS A 352 27.96 23.08 -27.39
CA HIS A 352 26.49 23.04 -27.30
C HIS A 352 25.79 24.36 -27.68
N VAL A 353 26.48 25.39 -28.10
CA VAL A 353 25.89 26.61 -28.68
C VAL A 353 25.77 26.46 -30.19
N LYS A 354 24.54 26.40 -30.72
CA LYS A 354 24.28 26.23 -32.16
C LYS A 354 24.25 27.54 -32.92
N LYS A 355 23.69 28.59 -32.35
CA LYS A 355 23.42 29.87 -32.96
C LYS A 355 23.34 30.94 -31.89
N ILE A 356 23.75 32.15 -32.21
CA ILE A 356 23.51 33.33 -31.37
C ILE A 356 22.63 34.30 -32.13
N GLU A 357 21.55 34.76 -31.52
CA GLU A 357 20.73 35.87 -32.02
C GLU A 357 21.13 37.14 -31.27
N LYS A 358 21.37 38.20 -32.03
CA LYS A 358 21.64 39.54 -31.50
C LYS A 358 20.34 40.28 -31.31
N ALA A 359 20.23 41.05 -30.23
CA ALA A 359 18.95 41.66 -29.85
C ALA A 359 19.14 43.00 -29.15
N PHE A 360 18.07 43.79 -29.20
CA PHE A 360 17.90 45.02 -28.45
C PHE A 360 16.69 44.93 -27.53
N ASP A 361 16.85 45.51 -26.37
CA ASP A 361 15.74 45.88 -25.46
C ASP A 361 15.98 47.33 -25.07
N VAL A 362 15.14 48.22 -25.56
CA VAL A 362 15.30 49.66 -25.37
C VAL A 362 14.01 50.31 -24.89
N ALA A 363 14.14 51.26 -23.98
CA ALA A 363 13.04 52.06 -23.49
C ALA A 363 13.16 53.54 -23.95
N PRO A 364 12.76 53.83 -25.20
CA PRO A 364 12.86 55.17 -25.76
C PRO A 364 11.98 56.14 -24.97
N ALA A 365 12.44 57.37 -24.88
CA ALA A 365 11.57 58.43 -24.35
C ALA A 365 10.46 58.78 -25.37
N ASN A 366 9.25 59.02 -24.85
CA ASN A 366 8.09 59.47 -25.63
C ASN A 366 7.71 58.48 -26.77
N LEU A 367 7.94 57.20 -26.58
CA LEU A 367 7.55 56.20 -27.58
C LEU A 367 6.04 56.18 -27.77
N THR A 368 5.63 56.47 -29.01
CA THR A 368 4.22 56.49 -29.38
C THR A 368 4.04 55.72 -30.70
N ALA A 369 3.05 54.85 -30.74
CA ALA A 369 2.63 54.17 -31.94
C ALA A 369 1.31 54.73 -32.45
N SER A 370 1.22 55.10 -33.71
CA SER A 370 0.05 55.73 -34.32
C SER A 370 -0.43 54.95 -35.55
N LEU A 371 -1.75 54.69 -35.62
CA LEU A 371 -2.39 54.08 -36.78
C LEU A 371 -3.76 54.76 -36.99
N GLY A 372 -3.87 55.56 -38.07
CA GLY A 372 -5.06 56.41 -38.28
C GLY A 372 -5.27 57.41 -37.14
N THR A 373 -6.42 57.34 -36.50
CA THR A 373 -6.75 58.19 -35.33
C THR A 373 -6.31 57.60 -33.98
N THR A 374 -5.89 56.31 -33.95
CA THR A 374 -5.43 55.66 -32.73
C THR A 374 -3.96 55.99 -32.46
N LYS A 375 -3.68 56.56 -31.29
CA LYS A 375 -2.35 56.86 -30.81
C LYS A 375 -2.16 56.35 -29.39
N GLU A 376 -1.15 55.51 -29.17
CA GLU A 376 -0.90 54.86 -27.89
C GLU A 376 0.57 54.96 -27.48
N PRO A 377 0.86 55.24 -26.22
CA PRO A 377 2.21 55.19 -25.71
C PRO A 377 2.62 53.75 -25.42
N PHE A 378 3.90 53.48 -25.63
CA PHE A 378 4.56 52.23 -25.25
C PHE A 378 5.78 52.53 -24.39
N ALA A 379 6.16 51.55 -23.53
CA ALA A 379 7.34 51.69 -22.69
C ALA A 379 8.64 51.23 -23.38
N GLU A 380 8.55 50.18 -24.22
CA GLU A 380 9.70 49.48 -24.69
C GLU A 380 9.55 48.99 -26.16
N ILE A 381 10.68 48.92 -26.83
CA ILE A 381 10.84 48.22 -28.11
C ILE A 381 11.86 47.10 -27.92
N GLN A 382 11.46 45.87 -28.23
CA GLN A 382 12.30 44.68 -28.13
C GLN A 382 12.54 44.03 -29.50
N THR A 383 13.64 43.32 -29.61
CA THR A 383 13.88 42.46 -30.77
C THR A 383 13.17 41.12 -30.58
N TRP A 384 12.44 40.65 -31.58
CA TRP A 384 11.91 39.29 -31.63
C TRP A 384 13.08 38.30 -31.75
N THR A 385 13.16 37.38 -30.80
CA THR A 385 14.21 36.35 -30.75
C THR A 385 13.58 34.97 -30.48
N SER A 386 14.40 33.94 -30.43
CA SER A 386 13.95 32.58 -30.04
C SER A 386 13.47 32.45 -28.61
N VAL A 387 13.62 33.50 -27.77
CA VAL A 387 12.95 33.56 -26.44
C VAL A 387 11.46 33.65 -26.62
N ASN A 388 10.98 34.35 -27.65
CA ASN A 388 9.57 34.44 -27.98
C ASN A 388 9.13 33.12 -28.62
N THR A 389 8.10 32.48 -28.09
CA THR A 389 7.53 31.24 -28.65
C THR A 389 6.51 31.57 -29.74
N ASP A 390 6.35 30.66 -30.72
CA ASP A 390 5.29 30.81 -31.74
C ASP A 390 3.90 30.79 -31.10
N SER A 391 3.74 30.16 -29.92
CA SER A 391 2.50 30.15 -29.12
C SER A 391 2.14 31.53 -28.51
N SER A 392 3.11 32.45 -28.45
CA SER A 392 2.85 33.83 -28.01
C SER A 392 2.13 34.66 -29.08
N LEU A 393 2.16 34.23 -30.36
CA LEU A 393 1.42 34.86 -31.44
C LEU A 393 -0.03 34.42 -31.45
N LEU A 394 -0.95 35.37 -31.30
CA LEU A 394 -2.39 35.11 -31.44
C LEU A 394 -2.78 34.99 -32.94
N VAL A 395 -2.19 35.83 -33.78
CA VAL A 395 -2.45 35.85 -35.22
C VAL A 395 -1.24 36.43 -35.94
N GLY A 396 -0.97 36.01 -37.19
CA GLY A 396 0.09 36.53 -38.02
C GLY A 396 1.39 35.72 -37.93
N LYS A 397 2.53 36.37 -38.15
CA LYS A 397 3.86 35.78 -38.20
C LYS A 397 4.88 36.66 -37.46
N LYS A 398 6.02 36.08 -37.09
CA LYS A 398 7.19 36.83 -36.56
C LYS A 398 7.62 37.93 -37.51
N PRO A 399 8.16 39.05 -36.97
CA PRO A 399 8.52 40.22 -37.79
C PRO A 399 9.76 39.96 -38.64
N SER A 400 9.62 40.23 -39.93
CA SER A 400 10.74 40.35 -40.87
C SER A 400 11.32 41.79 -40.80
N GLU A 401 12.32 42.10 -41.63
CA GLU A 401 12.89 43.43 -41.71
C GLU A 401 11.81 44.44 -42.15
N GLY A 402 11.67 45.56 -41.44
CA GLY A 402 10.62 46.56 -41.66
C GLY A 402 9.24 46.20 -41.06
N GLU A 403 9.15 45.07 -40.34
CA GLU A 403 7.88 44.64 -39.73
C GLU A 403 7.95 44.73 -38.19
N VAL A 404 6.72 44.83 -37.59
CA VAL A 404 6.50 44.87 -36.12
C VAL A 404 5.39 43.94 -35.74
N VAL A 405 5.51 43.34 -34.56
CA VAL A 405 4.44 42.62 -33.86
C VAL A 405 3.94 43.52 -32.75
N VAL A 406 2.61 43.63 -32.65
CA VAL A 406 1.94 44.49 -31.67
C VAL A 406 1.12 43.66 -30.66
N PRO A 407 0.91 44.12 -29.42
CA PRO A 407 0.04 43.44 -28.49
C PRO A 407 -1.45 43.59 -28.89
N ASP A 408 -2.27 42.59 -28.55
CA ASP A 408 -3.72 42.59 -28.86
C ASP A 408 -4.46 43.73 -28.16
N THR A 409 -3.92 44.22 -27.03
CA THR A 409 -4.44 45.40 -26.33
C THR A 409 -4.42 46.64 -27.22
N PHE A 410 -3.36 46.84 -28.01
CA PHE A 410 -3.29 47.93 -28.99
C PHE A 410 -4.21 47.67 -30.17
N ALA A 411 -4.17 46.46 -30.74
CA ALA A 411 -4.99 46.09 -31.89
C ALA A 411 -6.50 46.25 -31.59
N LYS A 412 -6.96 45.90 -30.41
CA LYS A 412 -8.35 46.04 -29.95
C LYS A 412 -8.75 47.51 -29.65
N LYS A 413 -7.81 48.38 -29.30
CA LYS A 413 -8.06 49.82 -29.22
C LYS A 413 -8.24 50.45 -30.60
N TRP A 414 -7.47 49.98 -31.59
CA TRP A 414 -7.60 50.44 -32.98
C TRP A 414 -8.98 50.03 -33.58
N ASP A 415 -9.34 48.73 -33.50
CA ASP A 415 -10.67 48.26 -33.91
C ASP A 415 -11.09 47.11 -32.97
N LYS A 416 -12.10 47.42 -32.15
CA LYS A 416 -12.59 46.49 -31.13
C LYS A 416 -13.18 45.19 -31.70
N THR A 417 -13.78 45.29 -32.90
CA THR A 417 -14.50 44.17 -33.56
C THR A 417 -13.58 43.43 -34.54
N ASN A 418 -12.83 44.14 -35.31
CA ASN A 418 -12.01 43.60 -36.40
C ASN A 418 -10.48 43.75 -36.15
N TRP A 419 -10.06 43.70 -34.91
CA TRP A 419 -8.68 43.95 -34.48
C TRP A 419 -7.64 43.12 -35.24
N LYS A 420 -7.97 41.96 -35.82
CA LYS A 420 -7.07 41.14 -36.62
C LYS A 420 -6.72 41.80 -37.98
N LYS A 421 -7.54 42.72 -38.48
CA LYS A 421 -7.30 43.44 -39.76
C LYS A 421 -6.14 44.47 -39.67
N ILE A 422 -5.59 44.68 -38.44
CA ILE A 422 -4.39 45.50 -38.28
C ILE A 422 -3.15 44.88 -38.95
N ILE A 423 -3.15 43.56 -39.18
CA ILE A 423 -2.05 42.88 -39.89
C ILE A 423 -1.97 43.42 -41.31
N GLY A 424 -0.77 43.83 -41.71
CA GLY A 424 -0.51 44.42 -43.01
C GLY A 424 -0.65 45.95 -43.05
N GLN A 425 -1.19 46.59 -42.02
CA GLN A 425 -1.24 48.07 -41.90
C GLN A 425 0.15 48.62 -41.55
N THR A 426 0.41 49.88 -41.94
CA THR A 426 1.65 50.58 -41.60
C THR A 426 1.44 51.37 -40.32
N LEU A 427 2.25 51.08 -39.32
CA LEU A 427 2.26 51.73 -38.02
C LEU A 427 3.38 52.82 -38.03
N HIS A 428 3.01 54.00 -37.60
CA HIS A 428 3.95 55.11 -37.47
C HIS A 428 4.44 55.19 -36.02
N LEU A 429 5.77 55.14 -35.82
CA LEU A 429 6.41 55.20 -34.53
C LEU A 429 7.20 56.53 -34.39
N ASP A 430 6.96 57.22 -33.31
CA ASP A 430 7.69 58.38 -32.84
C ASP A 430 8.33 58.10 -31.50
N TYR A 431 9.66 58.33 -31.40
CA TYR A 431 10.35 58.09 -30.12
C TYR A 431 11.70 58.85 -30.09
N GLN A 432 12.28 58.95 -28.87
CA GLN A 432 13.58 59.60 -28.68
C GLN A 432 14.56 58.63 -28.01
N LEU A 433 15.77 58.60 -28.51
CA LEU A 433 16.92 57.89 -27.95
C LEU A 433 18.12 58.83 -27.78
N LEU A 434 19.09 58.43 -26.95
CA LEU A 434 20.36 59.14 -26.85
C LEU A 434 21.29 58.63 -27.94
N ASN A 435 21.94 59.56 -28.64
CA ASN A 435 23.02 59.21 -29.57
C ASN A 435 24.31 58.82 -28.81
N LYS A 436 25.38 58.47 -29.51
CA LYS A 436 26.69 58.13 -28.94
C LYS A 436 27.32 59.28 -28.14
N ASP A 437 26.95 60.50 -28.45
CA ASP A 437 27.44 61.72 -27.75
C ASP A 437 26.57 62.07 -26.55
N GLY A 438 25.53 61.29 -26.22
CA GLY A 438 24.62 61.52 -25.11
C GLY A 438 23.53 62.54 -25.41
N ALA A 439 23.38 63.03 -26.64
CA ALA A 439 22.37 63.98 -27.05
C ALA A 439 21.06 63.24 -27.47
N PRO A 440 19.87 63.77 -27.12
CA PRO A 440 18.60 63.19 -27.54
C PRO A 440 18.37 63.36 -29.04
N VAL A 441 18.00 62.28 -29.73
CA VAL A 441 17.65 62.28 -31.15
C VAL A 441 16.22 61.78 -31.30
N SER A 442 15.39 62.57 -32.02
CA SER A 442 14.01 62.16 -32.35
C SER A 442 14.05 61.23 -33.57
N ILE A 443 13.43 60.10 -33.44
CA ILE A 443 13.36 59.06 -34.48
C ILE A 443 11.92 58.86 -34.88
N THR A 444 11.65 58.94 -36.17
CA THR A 444 10.39 58.64 -36.77
C THR A 444 10.53 57.46 -37.71
N GLN A 445 9.70 56.43 -37.57
CA GLN A 445 9.84 55.18 -38.32
C GLN A 445 8.49 54.60 -38.70
N ASP A 446 8.37 54.21 -39.97
CA ASP A 446 7.21 53.46 -40.46
C ASP A 446 7.50 51.95 -40.49
N VAL A 447 6.63 51.14 -39.88
CA VAL A 447 6.77 49.68 -39.82
C VAL A 447 5.46 49.00 -40.11
N LYS A 448 5.49 47.86 -40.79
CA LYS A 448 4.30 47.10 -41.15
C LYS A 448 3.95 46.09 -40.05
N VAL A 449 2.71 46.04 -39.64
CA VAL A 449 2.26 45.04 -38.63
C VAL A 449 2.24 43.64 -39.25
N SER A 450 3.02 42.69 -38.72
CA SER A 450 3.12 41.33 -39.20
C SER A 450 2.38 40.32 -38.34
N GLY A 451 2.17 40.63 -37.07
CA GLY A 451 1.56 39.72 -36.09
C GLY A 451 1.02 40.43 -34.86
N ILE A 452 0.30 39.69 -34.08
CA ILE A 452 -0.35 40.14 -32.83
C ILE A 452 -0.02 39.15 -31.73
N THR A 453 0.53 39.63 -30.62
CA THR A 453 0.75 38.82 -29.40
C THR A 453 -0.31 39.11 -28.34
N LYS A 454 -0.45 38.17 -27.39
CA LYS A 454 -1.23 38.42 -26.16
C LYS A 454 -0.51 39.50 -25.33
N GLY A 455 -1.20 40.57 -25.01
CA GLY A 455 -0.60 41.71 -24.31
C GLY A 455 -1.24 42.01 -22.97
N THR A 456 -0.43 42.60 -22.06
CA THR A 456 -0.94 43.20 -20.81
C THR A 456 -0.95 44.73 -21.03
N PRO A 457 -2.03 45.42 -20.75
CA PRO A 457 -2.13 46.87 -20.97
C PRO A 457 -1.01 47.63 -20.30
N GLY A 458 -0.29 48.44 -21.09
CA GLY A 458 0.82 49.30 -20.63
C GLY A 458 2.13 48.59 -20.29
N GLN A 459 2.22 47.26 -20.44
CA GLN A 459 3.41 46.47 -20.09
C GLN A 459 4.02 45.69 -21.27
N SER A 460 3.28 45.55 -22.37
CA SER A 460 3.78 44.73 -23.49
C SER A 460 4.58 45.58 -24.46
N PRO A 461 5.82 45.18 -24.85
CA PRO A 461 6.65 45.93 -25.77
C PRO A 461 6.14 45.82 -27.22
N LEU A 462 6.57 46.74 -28.06
CA LEU A 462 6.57 46.55 -29.51
C LEU A 462 7.73 45.63 -29.88
N THR A 463 7.48 44.62 -30.69
CA THR A 463 8.55 43.66 -31.04
C THR A 463 8.90 43.71 -32.50
N MET A 464 10.17 43.90 -32.79
CA MET A 464 10.68 44.13 -34.16
C MET A 464 11.81 43.17 -34.55
N ASN A 465 12.16 43.17 -35.81
CA ASN A 465 13.38 42.46 -36.27
C ASN A 465 14.65 43.24 -35.89
N PHE A 466 15.71 42.52 -35.47
CA PHE A 466 16.98 43.14 -35.07
C PHE A 466 17.55 44.10 -36.14
N LYS A 467 17.56 43.66 -37.41
CA LYS A 467 18.10 44.49 -38.51
C LYS A 467 17.31 45.79 -38.73
N THR A 468 16.00 45.78 -38.46
CA THR A 468 15.17 46.98 -38.54
C THR A 468 15.61 48.03 -37.56
N LEU A 469 15.82 47.68 -36.31
CA LEU A 469 16.30 48.60 -35.27
C LEU A 469 17.74 49.02 -35.51
N GLN A 470 18.63 48.06 -35.87
CA GLN A 470 20.04 48.33 -36.11
C GLN A 470 20.24 49.39 -37.22
N LYS A 471 19.51 49.29 -38.34
CA LYS A 471 19.60 50.27 -39.43
C LYS A 471 19.21 51.67 -38.96
N VAL A 472 18.15 51.80 -38.19
CA VAL A 472 17.70 53.06 -37.64
C VAL A 472 18.70 53.64 -36.64
N PHE A 473 19.30 52.81 -35.80
CA PHE A 473 20.28 53.22 -34.80
C PHE A 473 21.58 53.71 -35.48
N VAL A 474 22.06 53.00 -36.49
CA VAL A 474 23.22 53.43 -37.29
C VAL A 474 22.97 54.78 -38.00
N ALA A 475 21.79 54.94 -38.62
CA ALA A 475 21.42 56.15 -39.34
C ALA A 475 21.34 57.43 -38.46
N ASN A 476 21.02 57.20 -37.13
CA ASN A 476 20.87 58.29 -36.18
C ASN A 476 22.01 58.39 -35.14
N ASN A 477 23.18 57.79 -35.43
CA ASN A 477 24.35 57.76 -34.56
C ASN A 477 24.05 57.24 -33.14
N VAL A 478 23.08 56.34 -33.00
CA VAL A 478 22.77 55.67 -31.76
C VAL A 478 23.62 54.40 -31.64
N ILE A 479 23.85 53.89 -30.43
CA ILE A 479 24.60 52.64 -30.21
C ILE A 479 23.89 51.50 -30.94
N SER A 480 24.57 50.84 -31.85
CA SER A 480 24.03 49.81 -32.76
C SER A 480 24.52 48.39 -32.48
N GLU A 481 25.38 48.25 -31.47
CA GLU A 481 25.76 46.98 -30.89
C GLU A 481 24.61 46.44 -30.04
N PRO A 482 24.33 45.10 -30.08
CA PRO A 482 23.26 44.50 -29.29
C PRO A 482 23.50 44.69 -27.80
N ASN A 483 22.44 44.88 -27.02
CA ASN A 483 22.54 44.99 -25.59
C ASN A 483 22.16 43.66 -24.86
N PHE A 484 21.59 42.69 -25.60
CA PHE A 484 21.55 41.30 -25.18
C PHE A 484 21.71 40.33 -26.36
N ILE A 485 22.07 39.12 -26.06
CA ILE A 485 22.17 38.02 -27.03
C ILE A 485 21.44 36.80 -26.53
N VAL A 486 20.97 35.99 -27.46
CA VAL A 486 20.21 34.76 -27.19
C VAL A 486 20.89 33.57 -27.85
N PRO A 487 21.75 32.84 -27.14
CA PRO A 487 22.33 31.61 -27.62
C PRO A 487 21.29 30.50 -27.65
N THR A 488 21.15 29.80 -28.77
CA THR A 488 20.36 28.58 -28.89
C THR A 488 21.22 27.39 -28.51
N ILE A 489 20.80 26.65 -27.48
CA ILE A 489 21.51 25.47 -26.99
C ILE A 489 20.86 24.21 -27.59
N ASP A 490 21.69 23.22 -27.90
CA ASP A 490 21.29 22.02 -28.65
C ASP A 490 20.27 21.13 -27.89
N ASP A 491 20.36 21.06 -26.54
CA ASP A 491 19.50 20.27 -25.69
C ASP A 491 19.23 21.00 -24.36
N SER A 492 18.02 20.89 -23.86
CA SER A 492 17.60 21.48 -22.58
C SER A 492 18.43 21.03 -21.37
N HIS A 493 18.95 19.80 -21.42
CA HIS A 493 19.81 19.26 -20.35
C HIS A 493 21.16 19.99 -20.29
N ASN A 494 21.65 20.56 -21.43
CA ASN A 494 22.89 21.27 -21.51
C ASN A 494 22.79 22.75 -21.10
N VAL A 495 21.57 23.33 -21.03
CA VAL A 495 21.33 24.75 -20.72
C VAL A 495 22.04 25.19 -19.46
N LYS A 496 21.88 24.46 -18.37
CA LYS A 496 22.47 24.79 -17.07
C LYS A 496 24.01 24.81 -17.12
N SER A 497 24.60 23.85 -17.83
CA SER A 497 26.06 23.74 -17.99
C SER A 497 26.61 24.91 -18.83
N VAL A 498 25.96 25.20 -19.97
CA VAL A 498 26.35 26.28 -20.88
C VAL A 498 26.20 27.64 -20.21
N VAL A 499 25.07 27.88 -19.51
CA VAL A 499 24.84 29.09 -18.73
C VAL A 499 25.92 29.29 -17.68
N GLY A 500 26.32 28.25 -16.96
CA GLY A 500 27.42 28.30 -16.01
C GLY A 500 28.79 28.65 -16.68
N LYS A 501 29.06 28.09 -17.87
CA LYS A 501 30.26 28.45 -18.66
C LYS A 501 30.24 29.93 -19.07
N ILE A 502 29.08 30.44 -19.56
CA ILE A 502 28.90 31.85 -19.93
C ILE A 502 29.14 32.79 -18.74
N GLN A 503 28.58 32.51 -17.60
CA GLN A 503 28.77 33.30 -16.36
C GLN A 503 30.20 33.36 -15.86
N ASN A 504 31.00 32.38 -16.24
CA ASN A 504 32.43 32.29 -15.88
C ASN A 504 33.39 32.85 -16.95
N LEU A 505 32.88 33.29 -18.09
CA LEU A 505 33.71 34.00 -19.08
C LEU A 505 34.22 35.32 -18.46
N LYS A 506 35.51 35.58 -18.69
CA LYS A 506 36.20 36.76 -18.14
C LYS A 506 37.04 37.46 -19.18
N THR A 507 37.12 38.80 -19.01
CA THR A 507 38.09 39.66 -19.69
C THR A 507 38.84 40.44 -18.59
N ASP A 508 40.17 40.42 -18.61
CA ASP A 508 41.01 41.09 -17.61
C ASP A 508 40.65 40.78 -16.16
N GLY A 509 40.31 39.50 -15.90
CA GLY A 509 39.92 39.02 -14.59
C GLY A 509 38.45 39.26 -14.20
N LYS A 510 37.73 40.13 -14.87
CA LYS A 510 36.35 40.50 -14.58
C LYS A 510 35.36 39.64 -15.38
N LYS A 511 34.23 39.25 -14.75
CA LYS A 511 33.16 38.52 -15.42
C LYS A 511 32.48 39.35 -16.50
N ASP A 512 32.37 38.78 -17.69
CA ASP A 512 31.85 39.49 -18.89
C ASP A 512 30.33 39.55 -18.92
N PHE A 513 29.64 38.50 -18.41
CA PHE A 513 28.21 38.31 -18.62
C PHE A 513 27.42 38.07 -17.36
N VAL A 514 26.16 38.44 -17.44
CA VAL A 514 25.04 37.96 -16.58
C VAL A 514 24.03 37.26 -17.47
N THR A 515 23.37 36.26 -16.93
CA THR A 515 22.44 35.44 -17.68
C THR A 515 21.13 35.28 -16.97
N PHE A 516 20.06 35.22 -17.74
CA PHE A 516 18.74 34.81 -17.28
C PHE A 516 18.33 33.55 -18.04
N SER A 517 18.02 32.53 -17.31
CA SER A 517 17.44 31.30 -17.86
C SER A 517 16.08 31.03 -17.18
N LEU A 518 15.20 30.41 -17.93
CA LEU A 518 13.88 29.99 -17.42
C LEU A 518 14.00 29.10 -16.21
N ASP A 519 15.05 28.30 -16.15
CA ASP A 519 15.37 27.42 -15.04
C ASP A 519 15.52 28.18 -13.70
N ALA A 520 16.03 29.41 -13.77
CA ALA A 520 16.20 30.28 -12.59
C ALA A 520 14.85 30.71 -11.99
N VAL A 521 13.81 30.83 -12.81
CA VAL A 521 12.44 31.13 -12.36
C VAL A 521 11.71 29.88 -11.89
N LEU A 522 11.86 28.78 -12.62
CA LEU A 522 11.20 27.51 -12.31
C LEU A 522 11.71 26.86 -11.03
N LYS A 523 13.01 27.00 -10.74
CA LYS A 523 13.62 26.34 -9.59
C LYS A 523 12.98 26.74 -8.26
N PRO A 524 12.82 28.02 -7.87
CA PRO A 524 12.15 28.39 -6.63
C PRO A 524 10.70 27.89 -6.54
N ILE A 525 9.98 27.93 -7.68
CA ILE A 525 8.59 27.45 -7.76
C ILE A 525 8.54 25.93 -7.52
N ASN A 526 9.44 25.19 -8.18
CA ASN A 526 9.54 23.75 -8.01
C ASN A 526 9.98 23.36 -6.60
N ASP A 527 10.86 24.14 -5.98
CA ASP A 527 11.32 23.93 -4.60
C ASP A 527 10.16 24.12 -3.62
N ILE A 528 9.39 25.22 -3.75
CA ILE A 528 8.19 25.49 -2.93
C ILE A 528 7.16 24.40 -3.13
N THR A 529 6.84 24.04 -4.37
CA THR A 529 5.89 22.96 -4.69
C THR A 529 6.33 21.63 -4.09
N SER A 530 7.64 21.35 -4.11
CA SER A 530 8.21 20.14 -3.51
C SER A 530 8.07 20.14 -1.99
N ILE A 531 8.34 21.26 -1.32
CA ILE A 531 8.17 21.41 0.13
C ILE A 531 6.70 21.18 0.52
N VAL A 532 5.77 21.82 -0.18
CA VAL A 532 4.33 21.65 0.05
C VAL A 532 3.93 20.17 -0.13
N THR A 533 4.40 19.54 -1.20
CA THR A 533 4.10 18.12 -1.47
C THR A 533 4.66 17.21 -0.37
N ILE A 534 5.87 17.47 0.13
CA ILE A 534 6.46 16.72 1.25
C ILE A 534 5.64 16.89 2.52
N VAL A 535 5.22 18.11 2.86
CA VAL A 535 4.38 18.37 4.04
C VAL A 535 3.06 17.62 3.94
N LEU A 536 2.39 17.68 2.79
CA LEU A 536 1.15 16.94 2.55
C LEU A 536 1.36 15.41 2.63
N ALA A 537 2.49 14.91 2.09
CA ALA A 537 2.85 13.50 2.19
C ALA A 537 3.13 13.05 3.64
N LEU A 538 3.71 13.92 4.47
CA LEU A 538 3.91 13.66 5.90
C LEU A 538 2.56 13.58 6.65
N ILE A 539 1.63 14.47 6.36
CA ILE A 539 0.26 14.43 6.92
C ILE A 539 -0.43 13.11 6.54
N ALA A 540 -0.32 12.71 5.27
CA ALA A 540 -0.84 11.42 4.81
C ALA A 540 -0.13 10.24 5.50
N GLY A 541 1.18 10.36 5.79
CA GLY A 541 1.95 9.39 6.56
C GLY A 541 1.42 9.19 7.99
N ILE A 542 0.96 10.25 8.65
CA ILE A 542 0.31 10.16 9.96
C ILE A 542 -0.99 9.35 9.85
N SER A 543 -1.79 9.55 8.81
CA SER A 543 -3.00 8.75 8.56
C SER A 543 -2.68 7.26 8.39
N LEU A 544 -1.55 6.91 7.76
CA LEU A 544 -1.08 5.53 7.65
C LEU A 544 -0.64 4.95 9.00
N LEU A 545 -0.03 5.74 9.88
CA LEU A 545 0.30 5.30 11.25
C LEU A 545 -0.97 5.01 12.06
N VAL A 546 -2.00 5.86 11.95
CA VAL A 546 -3.30 5.60 12.59
C VAL A 546 -3.92 4.31 12.04
N SER A 547 -3.84 4.09 10.73
CA SER A 547 -4.31 2.85 10.08
C SER A 547 -3.55 1.62 10.58
N LEU A 548 -2.23 1.71 10.77
CA LEU A 548 -1.41 0.64 11.36
C LEU A 548 -1.89 0.28 12.77
N MET A 549 -2.10 1.29 13.63
CA MET A 549 -2.59 1.08 14.99
C MET A 549 -3.99 0.46 15.00
N MET A 550 -4.86 0.90 14.08
CA MET A 550 -6.20 0.33 13.92
C MET A 550 -6.16 -1.15 13.53
N ILE A 551 -5.31 -1.55 12.58
CA ILE A 551 -5.15 -2.96 12.20
C ILE A 551 -4.61 -3.78 13.39
N ILE A 552 -3.64 -3.25 14.14
CA ILE A 552 -3.10 -3.92 15.33
C ILE A 552 -4.23 -4.16 16.34
N ALA A 553 -4.98 -3.12 16.70
CA ALA A 553 -6.06 -3.20 17.70
C ALA A 553 -7.15 -4.18 17.28
N THR A 554 -7.61 -4.10 16.03
CA THR A 554 -8.66 -4.99 15.51
C THR A 554 -8.19 -6.44 15.36
N THR A 555 -6.94 -6.67 15.00
CA THR A 555 -6.37 -8.03 14.95
C THR A 555 -6.24 -8.61 16.36
N TYR A 556 -5.88 -7.79 17.38
CA TYR A 556 -5.90 -8.25 18.79
C TYR A 556 -7.29 -8.64 19.24
N MET A 557 -8.32 -7.84 18.90
CA MET A 557 -9.72 -8.16 19.21
C MET A 557 -10.14 -9.45 18.52
N SER A 558 -9.84 -9.61 17.24
CA SER A 558 -10.13 -10.83 16.48
C SER A 558 -9.47 -12.07 17.10
N VAL A 559 -8.22 -11.96 17.58
CA VAL A 559 -7.54 -13.06 18.30
C VAL A 559 -8.27 -13.41 19.59
N ALA A 560 -8.74 -12.40 20.35
CA ALA A 560 -9.46 -12.61 21.61
C ALA A 560 -10.82 -13.29 21.37
N GLU A 561 -11.59 -12.85 20.38
CA GLU A 561 -12.87 -13.42 20.00
C GLU A 561 -12.75 -14.87 19.49
N ARG A 562 -11.61 -15.22 18.87
CA ARG A 562 -11.35 -16.53 18.24
C ARG A 562 -10.49 -17.45 19.08
N THR A 563 -10.33 -17.18 20.38
CA THR A 563 -9.47 -17.98 21.27
C THR A 563 -9.87 -19.46 21.23
N LYS A 564 -11.17 -19.77 21.28
CA LYS A 564 -11.71 -21.14 21.20
C LYS A 564 -11.37 -21.83 19.86
N GLU A 565 -11.51 -21.14 18.74
CA GLU A 565 -11.17 -21.69 17.41
C GLU A 565 -9.67 -22.00 17.29
N ILE A 566 -8.81 -21.10 17.80
CA ILE A 566 -7.37 -21.32 17.86
C ILE A 566 -7.05 -22.56 18.70
N GLY A 567 -7.72 -22.71 19.85
CA GLY A 567 -7.65 -23.88 20.72
C GLY A 567 -7.98 -25.16 19.97
N ILE A 568 -9.08 -25.17 19.22
CA ILE A 568 -9.51 -26.31 18.40
C ILE A 568 -8.44 -26.68 17.36
N LEU A 569 -7.95 -25.72 16.59
CA LEU A 569 -6.90 -25.98 15.58
C LEU A 569 -5.64 -26.54 16.21
N ARG A 570 -5.24 -26.03 17.38
CA ARG A 570 -4.08 -26.54 18.13
C ARG A 570 -4.31 -27.94 18.68
N ALA A 571 -5.48 -28.25 19.18
CA ALA A 571 -5.86 -29.58 19.67
C ALA A 571 -5.88 -30.62 18.52
N LEU A 572 -6.29 -30.21 17.32
CA LEU A 572 -6.25 -31.03 16.12
C LEU A 572 -4.82 -31.20 15.54
N GLY A 573 -3.79 -30.61 16.16
CA GLY A 573 -2.38 -30.78 15.78
C GLY A 573 -1.85 -29.73 14.81
N ALA A 574 -2.50 -28.58 14.63
CA ALA A 574 -1.92 -27.44 13.92
C ALA A 574 -0.74 -26.85 14.71
N ARG A 575 0.36 -26.53 14.01
CA ARG A 575 1.57 -25.97 14.61
C ARG A 575 1.37 -24.49 14.99
N LYS A 576 2.14 -24.01 15.98
CA LYS A 576 2.21 -22.57 16.32
C LYS A 576 2.49 -21.69 15.11
N GLY A 577 3.39 -22.15 14.22
CA GLY A 577 3.69 -21.45 12.98
C GLY A 577 2.53 -21.41 11.98
N ASP A 578 1.66 -22.43 11.97
CA ASP A 578 0.47 -22.46 11.10
C ASP A 578 -0.55 -21.41 11.57
N ILE A 579 -0.79 -21.32 12.88
CA ILE A 579 -1.66 -20.30 13.47
C ILE A 579 -1.12 -18.89 13.19
N ARG A 580 0.18 -18.66 13.45
CA ARG A 580 0.80 -17.36 13.17
C ARG A 580 0.63 -16.96 11.71
N LEU A 581 0.94 -17.87 10.77
CA LEU A 581 0.86 -17.57 9.35
C LEU A 581 -0.58 -17.35 8.87
N LEU A 582 -1.57 -18.02 9.49
CA LEU A 582 -2.98 -17.82 9.19
C LEU A 582 -3.40 -16.35 9.44
N PHE A 583 -3.07 -15.79 10.60
CA PHE A 583 -3.36 -14.38 10.93
C PHE A 583 -2.57 -13.40 10.05
N VAL A 584 -1.31 -13.74 9.71
CA VAL A 584 -0.51 -12.91 8.77
C VAL A 584 -1.17 -12.87 7.40
N ILE A 585 -1.61 -14.00 6.86
CA ILE A 585 -2.30 -14.06 5.55
C ILE A 585 -3.59 -13.25 5.60
N GLU A 586 -4.36 -13.35 6.68
CA GLU A 586 -5.62 -12.62 6.85
C GLU A 586 -5.40 -11.11 6.82
N THR A 587 -4.40 -10.59 7.56
CA THR A 587 -4.07 -9.16 7.54
C THR A 587 -3.50 -8.70 6.21
N VAL A 588 -2.75 -9.53 5.49
CA VAL A 588 -2.26 -9.22 4.14
C VAL A 588 -3.42 -9.15 3.13
N ILE A 589 -4.40 -10.06 3.22
CA ILE A 589 -5.63 -9.99 2.39
C ILE A 589 -6.36 -8.67 2.66
N LEU A 590 -6.52 -8.30 3.93
CA LEU A 590 -7.15 -7.04 4.33
C LEU A 590 -6.37 -5.82 3.81
N GLY A 591 -5.04 -5.82 3.92
CA GLY A 591 -4.19 -4.76 3.39
C GLY A 591 -4.30 -4.60 1.87
N LEU A 592 -4.28 -5.71 1.12
CA LEU A 592 -4.46 -5.71 -0.34
C LEU A 592 -5.85 -5.22 -0.75
N ALA A 593 -6.90 -5.67 -0.06
CA ALA A 593 -8.26 -5.21 -0.32
C ALA A 593 -8.41 -3.70 -0.02
N SER A 594 -7.76 -3.21 1.04
CA SER A 594 -7.70 -1.78 1.36
C SER A 594 -6.95 -0.97 0.29
N ALA A 595 -5.85 -1.52 -0.24
CA ALA A 595 -5.10 -0.86 -1.32
C ALA A 595 -5.95 -0.74 -2.61
N ILE A 596 -6.66 -1.80 -2.99
CA ILE A 596 -7.58 -1.78 -4.14
C ILE A 596 -8.65 -0.70 -3.93
N LEU A 597 -9.27 -0.66 -2.76
CA LEU A 597 -10.28 0.36 -2.44
C LEU A 597 -9.69 1.78 -2.48
N GLY A 598 -8.51 1.98 -1.89
CA GLY A 598 -7.79 3.26 -1.89
C GLY A 598 -7.43 3.73 -3.30
N ILE A 599 -6.98 2.81 -4.18
CA ILE A 599 -6.68 3.09 -5.58
C ILE A 599 -7.94 3.53 -6.34
N ILE A 600 -9.05 2.81 -6.17
CA ILE A 600 -10.35 3.16 -6.81
C ILE A 600 -10.77 4.58 -6.39
N VAL A 601 -10.73 4.87 -5.09
CA VAL A 601 -11.11 6.20 -4.57
C VAL A 601 -10.15 7.28 -5.07
N ALA A 602 -8.84 6.98 -5.19
CA ALA A 602 -7.85 7.92 -5.69
C ALA A 602 -8.08 8.29 -7.16
N PHE A 603 -8.36 7.33 -8.02
CA PHE A 603 -8.69 7.61 -9.42
C PHE A 603 -10.05 8.30 -9.57
N MET A 604 -11.04 7.96 -8.76
CA MET A 604 -12.30 8.71 -8.74
C MET A 604 -12.08 10.16 -8.31
N GLY A 605 -11.25 10.41 -7.30
CA GLY A 605 -10.85 11.74 -6.87
C GLY A 605 -10.07 12.51 -7.94
N GLU A 606 -9.13 11.85 -8.64
CA GLU A 606 -8.40 12.42 -9.78
C GLU A 606 -9.35 12.89 -10.88
N VAL A 607 -10.27 12.02 -11.34
CA VAL A 607 -11.26 12.36 -12.36
C VAL A 607 -12.18 13.47 -11.90
N GLY A 608 -12.70 13.39 -10.66
CA GLY A 608 -13.63 14.37 -10.11
C GLY A 608 -13.02 15.78 -10.00
N VAL A 609 -11.80 15.88 -9.48
CA VAL A 609 -11.12 17.18 -9.33
C VAL A 609 -10.70 17.72 -10.71
N ASN A 610 -10.08 16.89 -11.55
CA ASN A 610 -9.64 17.32 -12.88
C ASN A 610 -10.81 17.81 -13.75
N SER A 611 -11.97 17.17 -13.67
CA SER A 611 -13.18 17.65 -14.38
C SER A 611 -13.73 18.94 -13.78
N GLY A 612 -13.71 19.08 -12.45
CA GLY A 612 -14.22 20.27 -11.76
C GLY A 612 -13.39 21.55 -11.98
N VAL A 613 -12.07 21.41 -12.21
CA VAL A 613 -11.18 22.57 -12.45
C VAL A 613 -10.73 22.71 -13.91
N SER A 614 -11.22 21.88 -14.80
CA SER A 614 -10.84 21.82 -16.22
C SER A 614 -10.89 23.18 -16.92
N ASP A 615 -12.00 23.92 -16.72
CA ASP A 615 -12.22 25.21 -17.38
C ASP A 615 -11.33 26.33 -16.79
N LEU A 616 -10.90 26.19 -15.53
CA LEU A 616 -10.02 27.16 -14.87
C LEU A 616 -8.55 26.98 -15.28
N LEU A 617 -8.15 25.79 -15.70
CA LEU A 617 -6.77 25.41 -15.99
C LEU A 617 -6.52 25.06 -17.47
N ASP A 618 -7.28 25.65 -18.38
CA ASP A 618 -7.17 25.40 -19.83
C ASP A 618 -7.12 23.86 -20.15
N LYS A 619 -8.01 23.09 -19.54
CA LYS A 619 -8.12 21.62 -19.66
C LYS A 619 -6.88 20.86 -19.17
N TYR A 620 -6.05 21.46 -18.33
CA TYR A 620 -4.91 20.79 -17.73
C TYR A 620 -5.32 19.94 -16.55
N HIS A 621 -4.76 18.73 -16.45
CA HIS A 621 -5.00 17.81 -15.33
C HIS A 621 -4.09 18.17 -14.16
N ILE A 622 -4.67 18.77 -13.09
CA ILE A 622 -3.91 19.21 -11.91
C ILE A 622 -3.57 18.07 -10.95
N ILE A 623 -4.27 16.95 -11.03
CA ILE A 623 -3.92 15.74 -10.31
C ILE A 623 -3.45 14.71 -11.32
N GLN A 624 -2.24 14.18 -11.12
CA GLN A 624 -1.61 13.18 -11.98
C GLN A 624 -1.02 12.08 -11.12
N ILE A 625 -1.79 11.01 -10.91
CA ILE A 625 -1.37 9.85 -10.13
C ILE A 625 -0.41 9.03 -10.99
N SER A 626 0.86 8.95 -10.58
CA SER A 626 1.87 8.16 -11.29
C SER A 626 1.72 6.66 -10.99
N THR A 627 2.08 5.82 -11.97
CA THR A 627 2.14 4.35 -11.77
C THR A 627 3.05 3.98 -10.58
N GLY A 628 4.12 4.74 -10.35
CA GLY A 628 5.00 4.57 -9.19
C GLY A 628 4.28 4.79 -7.86
N ALA A 629 3.37 5.78 -7.77
CA ALA A 629 2.57 6.02 -6.57
C ALA A 629 1.59 4.87 -6.30
N VAL A 630 0.98 4.30 -7.35
CA VAL A 630 0.08 3.14 -7.23
C VAL A 630 0.84 1.91 -6.73
N ILE A 631 1.97 1.56 -7.36
CA ILE A 631 2.80 0.43 -6.94
C ILE A 631 3.33 0.65 -5.51
N GLY A 632 3.79 1.86 -5.21
CA GLY A 632 4.27 2.24 -3.88
C GLY A 632 3.20 2.07 -2.81
N SER A 633 1.95 2.47 -3.08
CA SER A 633 0.83 2.33 -2.14
C SER A 633 0.49 0.85 -1.86
N VAL A 634 0.54 -0.03 -2.88
CA VAL A 634 0.35 -1.48 -2.68
C VAL A 634 1.47 -2.06 -1.81
N ILE A 635 2.72 -1.69 -2.06
CA ILE A 635 3.86 -2.14 -1.25
C ILE A 635 3.71 -1.66 0.20
N ILE A 636 3.36 -0.39 0.40
CA ILE A 636 3.13 0.20 1.74
C ILE A 636 2.00 -0.56 2.46
N ALA A 637 0.89 -0.86 1.78
CA ALA A 637 -0.22 -1.63 2.35
C ALA A 637 0.22 -3.01 2.84
N ILE A 638 1.01 -3.74 2.03
CA ILE A 638 1.56 -5.05 2.41
C ILE A 638 2.50 -4.93 3.60
N VAL A 639 3.39 -3.94 3.59
CA VAL A 639 4.34 -3.70 4.68
C VAL A 639 3.60 -3.38 5.99
N ILE A 640 2.63 -2.48 5.96
CA ILE A 640 1.78 -2.13 7.11
C ILE A 640 1.05 -3.38 7.63
N ALA A 641 0.43 -4.17 6.75
CA ALA A 641 -0.28 -5.39 7.12
C ALA A 641 0.64 -6.42 7.77
N LEU A 642 1.85 -6.62 7.24
CA LEU A 642 2.85 -7.51 7.82
C LEU A 642 3.28 -7.04 9.21
N PHE A 643 3.65 -5.78 9.39
CA PHE A 643 4.05 -5.23 10.68
C PHE A 643 2.90 -5.29 11.70
N ALA A 644 1.69 -4.92 11.31
CA ALA A 644 0.52 -4.95 12.17
C ALA A 644 0.19 -6.36 12.67
N SER A 645 0.43 -7.39 11.86
CA SER A 645 0.13 -8.77 12.20
C SER A 645 1.13 -9.42 13.17
N LEU A 646 2.38 -8.93 13.26
CA LEU A 646 3.47 -9.62 13.97
C LEU A 646 3.15 -9.89 15.44
N MET A 647 2.67 -8.87 16.18
CA MET A 647 2.39 -8.99 17.61
C MET A 647 1.13 -9.83 17.88
N PRO A 648 -0.05 -9.54 17.27
CA PRO A 648 -1.27 -10.31 17.50
C PRO A 648 -1.13 -11.78 17.08
N ALA A 649 -0.55 -12.04 15.89
CA ALA A 649 -0.31 -13.40 15.42
C ALA A 649 0.66 -14.18 16.32
N GLY A 650 1.64 -13.50 16.90
CA GLY A 650 2.55 -14.09 17.91
C GLY A 650 1.82 -14.48 19.19
N LYS A 651 0.88 -13.63 19.65
CA LYS A 651 0.03 -13.93 20.83
C LYS A 651 -0.91 -15.12 20.55
N ALA A 652 -1.59 -15.10 19.39
CA ALA A 652 -2.47 -16.20 18.96
C ALA A 652 -1.74 -17.55 18.93
N ALA A 653 -0.51 -17.58 18.39
CA ALA A 653 0.29 -18.81 18.30
C ALA A 653 0.75 -19.36 19.67
N ARG A 654 0.79 -18.52 20.71
CA ARG A 654 1.22 -18.90 22.06
C ARG A 654 0.07 -19.28 22.98
N LEU A 655 -1.17 -19.17 22.56
CA LEU A 655 -2.35 -19.56 23.35
C LEU A 655 -2.22 -21.02 23.78
N ASN A 656 -2.54 -21.27 25.05
CA ASN A 656 -2.64 -22.61 25.60
C ASN A 656 -3.95 -23.26 25.12
N PRO A 657 -3.90 -24.41 24.43
CA PRO A 657 -5.11 -25.06 23.95
C PRO A 657 -6.13 -25.38 25.04
N ILE A 658 -5.66 -25.77 26.24
CA ILE A 658 -6.53 -26.12 27.38
C ILE A 658 -7.34 -24.90 27.83
N GLU A 659 -6.62 -23.79 28.13
CA GLU A 659 -7.26 -22.53 28.54
C GLU A 659 -8.20 -21.98 27.45
N ALA A 660 -7.80 -22.13 26.18
CA ALA A 660 -8.58 -21.69 25.05
C ALA A 660 -9.88 -22.48 24.84
N LEU A 661 -9.90 -23.75 25.24
CA LEU A 661 -11.07 -24.64 25.11
C LEU A 661 -11.98 -24.64 26.34
N SER A 662 -11.43 -24.26 27.53
CA SER A 662 -12.16 -24.24 28.82
C SER A 662 -12.86 -22.90 29.12
N ASN A 663 -12.54 -21.83 28.40
CA ASN A 663 -13.23 -20.54 28.52
C ASN A 663 -14.60 -20.64 27.81
N ASP A 664 -15.67 -20.68 28.61
CA ASP A 664 -17.06 -20.52 28.14
C ASP A 664 -17.40 -19.05 27.88
#